data_90037a82b151ae0d69561bfa2d56a9d0
#
_entry.id   90037a82b151ae0d69561bfa2d56a9d0
#
_cell.length_a   1.000
_cell.length_b   1.000
_cell.length_c   1.000
_cell.angle_alpha   90.00
_cell.angle_beta   90.00
_cell.angle_gamma   90.00
#
_symmetry.space_group_name_H-M   'P 1'
#
loop_
_entity.id
_entity.type
_entity.pdbx_description
1 polymer ?
#
loop_
_entity_poly.entity_id
_entity_poly.type
_entity_poly.pdbx_seq_one_letter_code
_entity_poly.pdbx_strand_id
1 'polypeptide(L)'
;MKNEVRWQYLTEKEIIEAFAADIHAGLSENAVSRIRGRFGFNSIWQTEKVSAKNIVFANLFDAPVLLLLISAFITAFVGQYPAFAVICAVLFVSCGFRICCEFLYRRAVSSNVRSGLFRVSVVRDGKMKNIFADELVPGDIVILRKGDTAGADLRIIESSGLSVLENGVTDNSGVVLKAPGRLTDSTANTPCEKWSNMVFASSEVVSGHARAVAVACGKHTLVYKKRGPEKIEGYGEAKDIAKARRDGVFFAAFLLAFSLIYTVACIFLLGGKYSISDIFIGALSFASSGAAAVYLNVLYFCRLRTIITLQKNGVILRNPSSAELAADSDVFVVRDIGDIKTGETELEAVFVSGRDRGEYAKFKNDSDARELFKILSLNSVTLPGAVGELFESGDISDRAKAAVKAFCKAASLGENELVSGIGILGFRAKDENNPCATSLYVENGEYYSACTGDIDEILPLCKKILVHGEARFLDTYTVGYIRECADSYCKRGRSIIAISKRVSPYNNMSRLSVLQTSMTFIGFVAVCEPVSPSALASVCKMADCKKAVIAFSSSPADTALFAGGCRRDVPIITPDNLKSLKRINLQPGQISAVCLYDGKNRDEKRAAVIEFLKKSGRKVTFAAVSDEDKNSLAASFLKIYVKANRAFGMRRKDVRSMADIIFSSDIFDEENGINALAVKERTFSGKMKSVRIYLMISQAVRCVFLLSVFFAAPALYFWIYLIWGIVADTLVSLTMAVPVKEKG
;
A
#
# COMPACT_ATOMS: atom_id res chain seq x y z
N MET A 1 -12.32 -21.19 -36.63
CA MET A 1 -11.36 -21.28 -35.53
C MET A 1 -9.98 -21.04 -36.08
N LYS A 2 -9.36 -19.85 -35.88
CA LYS A 2 -7.96 -19.61 -36.27
C LYS A 2 -7.09 -20.47 -35.37
N ASN A 3 -6.17 -21.28 -35.94
CA ASN A 3 -5.23 -22.12 -35.23
C ASN A 3 -4.51 -21.31 -34.15
N GLU A 4 -4.85 -21.54 -32.88
CA GLU A 4 -4.09 -20.97 -31.77
C GLU A 4 -2.72 -21.64 -31.76
N VAL A 5 -1.67 -20.83 -31.83
CA VAL A 5 -0.29 -21.32 -31.77
C VAL A 5 -0.08 -21.98 -30.41
N ARG A 6 0.38 -23.22 -30.42
CA ARG A 6 0.62 -24.03 -29.22
C ARG A 6 2.06 -23.84 -28.73
N TRP A 7 2.32 -22.77 -28.03
CA TRP A 7 3.66 -22.33 -27.58
C TRP A 7 4.42 -23.37 -26.75
N GLN A 8 3.74 -24.25 -26.04
CA GLN A 8 4.32 -25.30 -25.22
C GLN A 8 5.02 -26.41 -26.03
N TYR A 9 4.70 -26.54 -27.30
CA TYR A 9 5.28 -27.56 -28.17
C TYR A 9 6.38 -27.03 -29.10
N LEU A 10 6.62 -25.71 -29.09
CA LEU A 10 7.67 -25.09 -29.88
C LEU A 10 9.00 -25.11 -29.12
N THR A 11 10.10 -25.22 -29.89
CA THR A 11 11.45 -25.06 -29.36
C THR A 11 11.74 -23.61 -29.02
N GLU A 12 12.73 -23.36 -28.22
CA GLU A 12 13.16 -22.00 -27.82
C GLU A 12 13.49 -21.14 -29.04
N LYS A 13 14.18 -21.72 -30.03
CA LYS A 13 14.54 -21.03 -31.28
C LYS A 13 13.32 -20.63 -32.08
N GLU A 14 12.37 -21.54 -32.28
CA GLU A 14 11.13 -21.26 -33.01
C GLU A 14 10.30 -20.14 -32.35
N ILE A 15 10.31 -20.03 -31.02
CA ILE A 15 9.60 -18.97 -30.31
C ILE A 15 10.29 -17.63 -30.51
N ILE A 16 11.60 -17.58 -30.40
CA ILE A 16 12.40 -16.37 -30.60
C ILE A 16 12.23 -15.85 -32.05
N GLU A 17 12.27 -16.75 -33.00
CA GLU A 17 12.02 -16.41 -34.40
C GLU A 17 10.59 -15.91 -34.66
N ALA A 18 9.58 -16.53 -34.02
CA ALA A 18 8.18 -16.14 -34.18
C ALA A 18 7.89 -14.70 -33.72
N PHE A 19 8.61 -14.22 -32.70
CA PHE A 19 8.47 -12.86 -32.19
C PHE A 19 9.56 -11.90 -32.69
N ALA A 20 10.51 -12.38 -33.52
CA ALA A 20 11.70 -11.63 -33.93
C ALA A 20 12.40 -10.94 -32.75
N ALA A 21 12.44 -11.63 -31.60
CA ALA A 21 13.03 -11.13 -30.38
C ALA A 21 14.47 -11.63 -30.25
N ASP A 22 15.33 -10.83 -29.62
CA ASP A 22 16.67 -11.26 -29.23
C ASP A 22 16.69 -11.57 -27.75
N ILE A 23 17.24 -12.69 -27.34
CA ILE A 23 17.27 -13.12 -25.91
C ILE A 23 18.05 -12.13 -25.06
N HIS A 24 19.11 -11.54 -25.60
CA HIS A 24 20.01 -10.65 -24.87
C HIS A 24 19.63 -9.18 -25.01
N ALA A 25 19.22 -8.76 -26.21
CA ALA A 25 18.83 -7.38 -26.47
C ALA A 25 17.34 -7.10 -26.20
N GLY A 26 16.48 -8.12 -26.27
CA GLY A 26 15.03 -7.95 -26.17
C GLY A 26 14.44 -7.22 -27.37
N LEU A 27 13.21 -6.74 -27.22
CA LEU A 27 12.52 -5.93 -28.24
C LEU A 27 13.01 -4.47 -28.22
N SER A 28 13.08 -3.83 -29.40
CA SER A 28 13.31 -2.39 -29.47
C SER A 28 12.02 -1.61 -29.11
N GLU A 29 12.14 -0.38 -28.58
CA GLU A 29 10.97 0.46 -28.24
C GLU A 29 10.07 0.75 -29.45
N ASN A 30 10.65 0.83 -30.67
CA ASN A 30 9.88 0.97 -31.88
C ASN A 30 9.06 -0.29 -32.20
N ALA A 31 9.61 -1.48 -31.97
CA ALA A 31 8.89 -2.74 -32.10
C ALA A 31 7.77 -2.84 -31.05
N VAL A 32 8.06 -2.50 -29.80
CA VAL A 32 7.08 -2.46 -28.70
C VAL A 32 5.91 -1.54 -29.06
N SER A 33 6.17 -0.34 -29.59
CA SER A 33 5.13 0.62 -29.98
C SER A 33 4.24 0.08 -31.10
N ARG A 34 4.81 -0.59 -32.11
CA ARG A 34 4.07 -1.24 -33.19
C ARG A 34 3.20 -2.40 -32.68
N ILE A 35 3.76 -3.27 -31.83
CA ILE A 35 3.05 -4.42 -31.27
C ILE A 35 1.93 -3.93 -30.35
N ARG A 36 2.18 -2.90 -29.55
CA ARG A 36 1.17 -2.27 -28.68
C ARG A 36 0.03 -1.62 -29.48
N GLY A 37 0.33 -1.01 -30.62
CA GLY A 37 -0.69 -0.48 -31.54
C GLY A 37 -1.62 -1.57 -32.09
N ARG A 38 -1.10 -2.80 -32.29
CA ARG A 38 -1.86 -3.95 -32.82
C ARG A 38 -2.63 -4.73 -31.74
N PHE A 39 -2.01 -4.99 -30.60
CA PHE A 39 -2.56 -5.85 -29.53
C PHE A 39 -3.17 -5.06 -28.37
N GLY A 40 -2.89 -3.76 -28.25
CA GLY A 40 -3.29 -2.93 -27.13
C GLY A 40 -2.39 -3.12 -25.90
N PHE A 41 -2.87 -2.63 -24.75
CA PHE A 41 -2.25 -2.87 -23.46
C PHE A 41 -2.57 -4.26 -22.94
N ASN A 42 -1.68 -4.83 -22.14
CA ASN A 42 -1.88 -6.11 -21.43
C ASN A 42 -2.90 -5.94 -20.28
N SER A 43 -4.16 -5.68 -20.64
CA SER A 43 -5.23 -5.44 -19.68
C SER A 43 -5.94 -6.76 -19.34
N ILE A 44 -5.41 -7.47 -18.37
CA ILE A 44 -6.11 -8.57 -17.67
C ILE A 44 -7.20 -7.98 -16.79
N TRP A 45 -6.95 -6.78 -16.27
CA TRP A 45 -7.87 -5.99 -15.44
C TRP A 45 -8.59 -4.95 -16.30
N GLN A 46 -9.92 -5.00 -16.33
CA GLN A 46 -10.70 -3.94 -16.97
C GLN A 46 -10.76 -2.71 -16.05
N THR A 47 -9.93 -1.71 -16.39
CA THR A 47 -10.23 -0.34 -15.97
C THR A 47 -11.25 0.22 -16.93
N GLU A 48 -12.34 0.81 -16.44
CA GLU A 48 -13.28 1.53 -17.31
C GLU A 48 -12.51 2.57 -18.13
N LYS A 49 -12.63 2.47 -19.46
CA LYS A 49 -12.05 3.48 -20.33
C LYS A 49 -12.80 4.79 -20.10
N VAL A 50 -12.06 5.80 -19.66
CA VAL A 50 -12.61 7.16 -19.54
C VAL A 50 -12.97 7.65 -20.94
N SER A 51 -14.23 7.49 -21.32
CA SER A 51 -14.74 7.97 -22.60
C SER A 51 -15.16 9.43 -22.48
N ALA A 52 -14.46 10.32 -23.21
CA ALA A 52 -14.84 11.74 -23.26
C ALA A 52 -16.28 11.93 -23.75
N LYS A 53 -16.74 11.10 -24.71
CA LYS A 53 -18.11 11.14 -25.21
C LYS A 53 -19.14 10.90 -24.10
N ASN A 54 -18.94 9.86 -23.28
CA ASN A 54 -19.85 9.52 -22.18
C ASN A 54 -19.90 10.64 -21.12
N ILE A 55 -18.75 11.28 -20.84
CA ILE A 55 -18.68 12.40 -19.90
C ILE A 55 -19.46 13.60 -20.45
N VAL A 56 -19.27 13.95 -21.73
CA VAL A 56 -19.99 15.04 -22.36
C VAL A 56 -21.49 14.79 -22.31
N PHE A 57 -21.95 13.61 -22.75
CA PHE A 57 -23.38 13.26 -22.71
C PHE A 57 -23.95 13.28 -21.29
N ALA A 58 -23.28 12.68 -20.32
CA ALA A 58 -23.74 12.67 -18.93
C ALA A 58 -23.89 14.08 -18.34
N ASN A 59 -23.01 15.01 -18.73
CA ASN A 59 -23.05 16.39 -18.27
C ASN A 59 -24.09 17.24 -19.01
N LEU A 60 -24.33 17.00 -20.29
CA LEU A 60 -25.37 17.72 -21.06
C LEU A 60 -26.78 17.38 -20.58
N PHE A 61 -27.00 16.15 -20.12
CA PHE A 61 -28.29 15.71 -19.59
C PHE A 61 -28.43 15.88 -18.07
N ASP A 62 -27.50 16.59 -17.44
CA ASP A 62 -27.64 16.94 -16.01
C ASP A 62 -28.69 18.04 -15.81
N ALA A 63 -29.53 17.92 -14.78
CA ALA A 63 -30.70 18.78 -14.57
C ALA A 63 -30.39 20.28 -14.62
N PRO A 64 -29.34 20.83 -13.97
CA PRO A 64 -28.99 22.24 -14.07
C PRO A 64 -28.58 22.68 -15.46
N VAL A 65 -27.96 21.81 -16.26
CA VAL A 65 -27.54 22.11 -17.64
C VAL A 65 -28.75 22.08 -18.58
N LEU A 66 -29.60 21.08 -18.40
CA LEU A 66 -30.87 21.03 -19.16
C LEU A 66 -31.72 22.30 -18.96
N LEU A 67 -31.77 22.80 -17.73
CA LEU A 67 -32.49 24.01 -17.41
C LEU A 67 -31.91 25.25 -18.14
N LEU A 68 -30.58 25.35 -18.20
CA LEU A 68 -29.89 26.38 -18.98
C LEU A 68 -30.14 26.23 -20.50
N LEU A 69 -30.15 24.98 -21.01
CA LEU A 69 -30.44 24.72 -22.43
C LEU A 69 -31.85 25.09 -22.80
N ILE A 70 -32.82 24.73 -21.95
CA ILE A 70 -34.23 25.13 -22.14
C ILE A 70 -34.35 26.65 -22.11
N SER A 71 -33.67 27.31 -21.17
CA SER A 71 -33.64 28.77 -21.06
C SER A 71 -33.06 29.44 -22.31
N ALA A 72 -31.97 28.89 -22.86
CA ALA A 72 -31.36 29.36 -24.10
C ALA A 72 -32.33 29.22 -25.28
N PHE A 73 -32.99 28.08 -25.42
CA PHE A 73 -33.96 27.84 -26.47
C PHE A 73 -35.14 28.83 -26.43
N ILE A 74 -35.69 29.05 -25.24
CA ILE A 74 -36.83 29.96 -25.04
C ILE A 74 -36.42 31.42 -25.34
N THR A 75 -35.25 31.89 -24.88
CA THR A 75 -34.75 33.24 -25.16
C THR A 75 -34.50 33.48 -26.66
N ALA A 76 -34.05 32.48 -27.37
CA ALA A 76 -33.89 32.52 -28.82
C ALA A 76 -35.26 32.62 -29.54
N PHE A 77 -36.26 31.83 -29.09
CA PHE A 77 -37.60 31.79 -29.65
C PHE A 77 -38.34 33.12 -29.45
N VAL A 78 -38.14 33.76 -28.31
CA VAL A 78 -38.71 35.07 -27.96
C VAL A 78 -37.99 36.24 -28.70
N GLY A 79 -36.92 35.97 -29.44
CA GLY A 79 -36.17 36.98 -30.19
C GLY A 79 -35.16 37.79 -29.35
N GLN A 80 -34.89 37.41 -28.11
CA GLN A 80 -33.96 38.10 -27.21
C GLN A 80 -32.52 37.58 -27.44
N TYR A 81 -31.95 37.88 -28.62
CA TYR A 81 -30.64 37.39 -29.03
C TYR A 81 -29.46 37.74 -28.08
N PRO A 82 -29.40 38.93 -27.45
CA PRO A 82 -28.37 39.23 -26.50
C PRO A 82 -28.39 38.30 -25.26
N ALA A 83 -29.60 38.03 -24.72
CA ALA A 83 -29.77 37.11 -23.59
C ALA A 83 -29.40 35.69 -23.95
N PHE A 84 -29.82 35.23 -25.14
CA PHE A 84 -29.44 33.95 -25.70
C PHE A 84 -27.91 33.80 -25.79
N ALA A 85 -27.20 34.81 -26.35
CA ALA A 85 -25.75 34.76 -26.48
C ALA A 85 -25.02 34.60 -25.13
N VAL A 86 -25.49 35.30 -24.09
CA VAL A 86 -24.92 35.24 -22.75
C VAL A 86 -25.21 33.90 -22.09
N ILE A 87 -26.42 33.36 -22.19
CA ILE A 87 -26.75 32.05 -21.64
C ILE A 87 -25.87 30.98 -22.31
N CYS A 88 -25.68 31.05 -23.64
CA CYS A 88 -24.80 30.15 -24.38
C CYS A 88 -23.32 30.27 -23.92
N ALA A 89 -22.81 31.49 -23.72
CA ALA A 89 -21.47 31.71 -23.22
C ALA A 89 -21.27 31.12 -21.82
N VAL A 90 -22.21 31.36 -20.93
CA VAL A 90 -22.23 30.81 -19.57
C VAL A 90 -22.29 29.28 -19.59
N LEU A 91 -23.15 28.70 -20.39
CA LEU A 91 -23.30 27.27 -20.57
C LEU A 91 -21.99 26.66 -21.08
N PHE A 92 -21.36 27.26 -22.08
CA PHE A 92 -20.12 26.80 -22.65
C PHE A 92 -18.99 26.83 -21.61
N VAL A 93 -18.83 27.93 -20.86
CA VAL A 93 -17.76 28.08 -19.84
C VAL A 93 -18.01 27.13 -18.67
N SER A 94 -19.24 27.12 -18.11
CA SER A 94 -19.55 26.28 -16.92
C SER A 94 -19.50 24.79 -17.24
N CYS A 95 -20.11 24.37 -18.36
CA CYS A 95 -20.13 22.98 -18.79
C CYS A 95 -18.74 22.52 -19.24
N GLY A 96 -18.02 23.36 -20.01
CA GLY A 96 -16.64 23.09 -20.43
C GLY A 96 -15.69 22.92 -19.26
N PHE A 97 -15.77 23.80 -18.27
CA PHE A 97 -14.99 23.70 -17.02
C PHE A 97 -15.28 22.38 -16.29
N ARG A 98 -16.57 22.03 -16.13
CA ARG A 98 -16.97 20.79 -15.45
C ARG A 98 -16.50 19.55 -16.19
N ILE A 99 -16.73 19.49 -17.51
CA ILE A 99 -16.27 18.36 -18.35
C ILE A 99 -14.76 18.19 -18.25
N CYS A 100 -13.99 19.30 -18.28
CA CYS A 100 -12.54 19.27 -18.13
C CYS A 100 -12.13 18.73 -16.75
N CYS A 101 -12.70 19.26 -15.67
CA CYS A 101 -12.40 18.81 -14.31
C CYS A 101 -12.79 17.34 -14.09
N GLU A 102 -13.96 16.91 -14.56
CA GLU A 102 -14.41 15.51 -14.46
C GLU A 102 -13.52 14.57 -15.28
N PHE A 103 -13.15 14.97 -16.49
CA PHE A 103 -12.24 14.18 -17.33
C PHE A 103 -10.87 14.00 -16.67
N LEU A 104 -10.27 15.08 -16.18
CA LEU A 104 -9.00 15.04 -15.47
C LEU A 104 -9.10 14.25 -14.18
N TYR A 105 -10.20 14.38 -13.41
CA TYR A 105 -10.46 13.62 -12.21
C TYR A 105 -10.54 12.11 -12.50
N ARG A 106 -11.37 11.70 -13.47
CA ARG A 106 -11.48 10.28 -13.86
C ARG A 106 -10.18 9.73 -14.41
N ARG A 107 -9.41 10.54 -15.17
CA ARG A 107 -8.08 10.15 -15.65
C ARG A 107 -7.09 9.97 -14.50
N ALA A 108 -7.10 10.84 -13.50
CA ALA A 108 -6.24 10.73 -12.33
C ALA A 108 -6.59 9.48 -11.50
N VAL A 109 -7.88 9.21 -11.26
CA VAL A 109 -8.35 7.98 -10.58
C VAL A 109 -7.94 6.75 -11.38
N SER A 110 -8.15 6.72 -12.68
CA SER A 110 -7.76 5.62 -13.56
C SER A 110 -6.24 5.38 -13.53
N SER A 111 -5.42 6.44 -13.52
CA SER A 111 -3.97 6.36 -13.36
C SER A 111 -3.58 5.76 -12.00
N ASN A 112 -4.30 6.11 -10.94
CA ASN A 112 -4.07 5.56 -9.59
C ASN A 112 -4.30 4.06 -9.54
N VAL A 113 -5.31 3.58 -10.21
CA VAL A 113 -5.57 2.14 -10.29
C VAL A 113 -4.46 1.43 -11.05
N ARG A 114 -4.00 2.02 -12.18
CA ARG A 114 -2.86 1.47 -12.93
C ARG A 114 -1.56 1.47 -12.12
N SER A 115 -1.31 2.49 -11.31
CA SER A 115 -0.13 2.53 -10.44
C SER A 115 -0.17 1.49 -9.31
N GLY A 116 -1.34 0.94 -9.00
CA GLY A 116 -1.52 -0.23 -8.14
C GLY A 116 -1.09 -1.55 -8.79
N LEU A 117 -0.88 -1.59 -10.12
CA LEU A 117 -0.36 -2.76 -10.80
C LEU A 117 1.11 -3.01 -10.42
N PHE A 118 1.48 -4.28 -10.36
CA PHE A 118 2.86 -4.66 -10.10
C PHE A 118 3.75 -4.37 -11.31
N ARG A 119 5.05 -4.26 -11.05
CA ARG A 119 6.06 -4.09 -12.09
C ARG A 119 6.70 -5.41 -12.42
N VAL A 120 7.09 -5.56 -13.67
CA VAL A 120 7.83 -6.70 -14.20
C VAL A 120 9.16 -6.25 -14.78
N SER A 121 10.18 -7.06 -14.59
CA SER A 121 11.50 -6.81 -15.14
C SER A 121 11.56 -7.37 -16.57
N VAL A 122 11.87 -6.52 -17.53
CA VAL A 122 12.00 -6.90 -18.95
C VAL A 122 13.33 -6.43 -19.52
N VAL A 123 13.78 -7.11 -20.56
CA VAL A 123 14.92 -6.66 -21.36
C VAL A 123 14.40 -6.01 -22.63
N ARG A 124 14.75 -4.74 -22.85
CA ARG A 124 14.45 -3.97 -24.08
C ARG A 124 15.66 -3.11 -24.45
N ASP A 125 15.98 -3.05 -25.74
CA ASP A 125 17.18 -2.34 -26.26
C ASP A 125 18.47 -2.71 -25.51
N GLY A 126 18.66 -3.99 -25.15
CA GLY A 126 19.82 -4.47 -24.39
C GLY A 126 19.89 -4.01 -22.93
N LYS A 127 18.85 -3.35 -22.42
CA LYS A 127 18.81 -2.84 -21.04
C LYS A 127 17.67 -3.47 -20.25
N MET A 128 17.95 -3.80 -18.99
CA MET A 128 16.90 -4.22 -18.06
C MET A 128 16.05 -3.02 -17.66
N LYS A 129 14.73 -3.11 -17.90
CA LYS A 129 13.74 -2.08 -17.57
C LYS A 129 12.67 -2.66 -16.66
N ASN A 130 12.24 -1.88 -15.66
CA ASN A 130 11.09 -2.21 -14.82
C ASN A 130 9.86 -1.48 -15.33
N ILE A 131 8.96 -2.20 -16.00
CA ILE A 131 7.72 -1.66 -16.57
C ILE A 131 6.51 -2.11 -15.75
N PHE A 132 5.37 -1.43 -15.91
CA PHE A 132 4.12 -1.93 -15.35
C PHE A 132 3.65 -3.18 -16.12
N ALA A 133 3.00 -4.11 -15.40
CA ALA A 133 2.54 -5.36 -16.02
C ALA A 133 1.59 -5.15 -17.20
N ASP A 134 0.82 -4.04 -17.23
CA ASP A 134 -0.07 -3.68 -18.34
C ASP A 134 0.67 -3.16 -19.59
N GLU A 135 1.96 -2.87 -19.48
CA GLU A 135 2.82 -2.42 -20.57
C GLU A 135 3.51 -3.57 -21.32
N LEU A 136 3.38 -4.81 -20.81
CA LEU A 136 3.89 -6.00 -21.46
C LEU A 136 3.25 -6.19 -22.84
N VAL A 137 4.09 -6.58 -23.80
CA VAL A 137 3.64 -6.96 -25.15
C VAL A 137 4.13 -8.36 -25.49
N PRO A 138 3.43 -9.10 -26.38
CA PRO A 138 3.94 -10.37 -26.89
C PRO A 138 5.33 -10.20 -27.51
N GLY A 139 6.27 -11.07 -27.13
CA GLY A 139 7.67 -11.01 -27.54
C GLY A 139 8.61 -10.35 -26.53
N ASP A 140 8.11 -9.71 -25.46
CA ASP A 140 8.97 -9.17 -24.39
C ASP A 140 9.74 -10.30 -23.70
N ILE A 141 11.04 -10.09 -23.47
CA ILE A 141 11.88 -10.95 -22.63
C ILE A 141 11.68 -10.55 -21.19
N VAL A 142 11.06 -11.43 -20.40
CA VAL A 142 10.73 -11.21 -18.98
C VAL A 142 11.75 -11.95 -18.12
N ILE A 143 12.27 -11.28 -17.11
CA ILE A 143 13.13 -11.87 -16.09
C ILE A 143 12.26 -12.13 -14.85
N LEU A 144 12.19 -13.38 -14.46
CA LEU A 144 11.50 -13.85 -13.26
C LEU A 144 12.50 -14.15 -12.16
N ARG A 145 12.23 -13.67 -10.97
CA ARG A 145 13.00 -13.94 -9.76
C ARG A 145 12.05 -14.34 -8.65
N LYS A 146 12.56 -14.97 -7.60
CA LYS A 146 11.77 -15.30 -6.40
C LYS A 146 10.95 -14.08 -5.92
N GLY A 147 9.65 -14.28 -5.68
CA GLY A 147 8.70 -13.26 -5.28
C GLY A 147 8.12 -12.42 -6.43
N ASP A 148 8.57 -12.63 -7.67
CA ASP A 148 7.96 -11.97 -8.84
C ASP A 148 6.65 -12.66 -9.22
N THR A 149 5.74 -11.87 -9.77
CA THR A 149 4.49 -12.39 -10.35
C THR A 149 4.55 -12.27 -11.87
N ALA A 150 4.14 -13.33 -12.57
CA ALA A 150 4.03 -13.32 -14.02
C ALA A 150 2.92 -12.37 -14.49
N GLY A 151 3.28 -11.35 -15.27
CA GLY A 151 2.35 -10.36 -15.82
C GLY A 151 1.60 -10.81 -17.08
N ALA A 152 2.04 -11.90 -17.71
CA ALA A 152 1.52 -12.46 -18.96
C ALA A 152 1.74 -13.97 -18.94
N ASP A 153 1.20 -14.69 -19.93
CA ASP A 153 1.59 -16.08 -20.11
C ASP A 153 2.97 -16.11 -20.77
N LEU A 154 3.89 -16.75 -20.07
CA LEU A 154 5.31 -16.74 -20.37
C LEU A 154 5.79 -18.12 -20.78
N ARG A 155 6.62 -18.21 -21.82
CA ARG A 155 7.33 -19.43 -22.21
C ARG A 155 8.77 -19.34 -21.72
N ILE A 156 9.17 -20.29 -20.91
CA ILE A 156 10.52 -20.33 -20.31
C ILE A 156 11.55 -20.65 -21.39
N ILE A 157 12.63 -19.87 -21.44
CA ILE A 157 13.79 -20.09 -22.28
C ILE A 157 14.94 -20.64 -21.46
N GLU A 158 15.21 -20.03 -20.31
CA GLU A 158 16.26 -20.40 -19.39
C GLU A 158 15.70 -20.40 -17.96
N SER A 159 16.06 -21.37 -17.14
CA SER A 159 15.71 -21.35 -15.72
C SER A 159 16.73 -22.09 -14.86
N SER A 160 16.82 -21.69 -13.60
CA SER A 160 17.59 -22.36 -12.58
C SER A 160 16.71 -22.53 -11.34
N GLY A 161 16.32 -23.77 -11.04
CA GLY A 161 15.51 -24.12 -9.88
C GLY A 161 14.17 -23.42 -9.78
N LEU A 162 13.54 -23.06 -10.93
CA LEU A 162 12.30 -22.30 -10.94
C LEU A 162 11.15 -23.14 -10.40
N SER A 163 10.51 -22.64 -9.35
CA SER A 163 9.22 -23.16 -8.89
C SER A 163 8.20 -22.03 -8.78
N VAL A 164 6.97 -22.34 -9.17
CA VAL A 164 5.88 -21.34 -9.20
C VAL A 164 4.64 -21.86 -8.50
N LEU A 165 3.87 -20.94 -7.94
CA LEU A 165 2.55 -21.19 -7.39
C LEU A 165 1.51 -20.69 -8.39
N GLU A 166 0.71 -21.60 -8.94
CA GLU A 166 -0.27 -21.29 -10.01
C GLU A 166 -1.67 -21.04 -9.48
N ASN A 167 -1.78 -20.42 -8.31
CA ASN A 167 -3.04 -20.21 -7.59
C ASN A 167 -4.19 -19.77 -8.49
N GLY A 168 -5.14 -20.68 -8.68
CA GLY A 168 -6.40 -20.42 -9.37
C GLY A 168 -6.27 -20.19 -10.88
N VAL A 169 -5.13 -20.44 -11.48
CA VAL A 169 -4.95 -20.48 -12.94
C VAL A 169 -5.08 -21.92 -13.42
N THR A 170 -4.47 -22.83 -12.69
CA THR A 170 -4.59 -24.28 -12.85
C THR A 170 -5.26 -24.87 -11.61
N ASP A 171 -5.66 -26.14 -11.70
CA ASP A 171 -6.26 -26.85 -10.56
C ASP A 171 -5.18 -27.31 -9.53
N ASN A 172 -3.91 -27.03 -9.80
CA ASN A 172 -2.82 -27.28 -8.87
C ASN A 172 -2.85 -26.28 -7.71
N SER A 173 -3.05 -26.78 -6.51
CA SER A 173 -3.01 -25.97 -5.26
C SER A 173 -1.62 -25.87 -4.64
N GLY A 174 -0.61 -26.55 -5.20
CA GLY A 174 0.76 -26.63 -4.69
C GLY A 174 1.79 -25.91 -5.56
N VAL A 175 3.01 -25.92 -5.09
CA VAL A 175 4.19 -25.39 -5.81
C VAL A 175 4.54 -26.33 -6.96
N VAL A 176 4.67 -25.81 -8.16
CA VAL A 176 4.98 -26.56 -9.38
C VAL A 176 6.37 -26.19 -9.88
N LEU A 177 7.19 -27.22 -10.10
CA LEU A 177 8.52 -27.04 -10.73
C LEU A 177 8.36 -26.76 -12.22
N LYS A 178 9.10 -25.78 -12.70
CA LYS A 178 9.11 -25.33 -14.10
C LYS A 178 10.52 -25.38 -14.68
N ALA A 179 10.62 -25.83 -15.93
CA ALA A 179 11.88 -25.98 -16.62
C ALA A 179 11.75 -25.60 -18.11
N PRO A 180 12.82 -25.15 -18.76
CA PRO A 180 12.84 -24.96 -20.21
C PRO A 180 12.72 -26.32 -20.94
N GLY A 181 12.55 -26.27 -22.24
CA GLY A 181 12.48 -27.45 -23.08
C GLY A 181 11.11 -27.63 -23.74
N ARG A 182 11.06 -28.48 -24.73
CA ARG A 182 9.86 -28.79 -25.50
C ARG A 182 9.05 -29.89 -24.82
N LEU A 183 7.74 -29.75 -24.74
CA LEU A 183 6.87 -30.86 -24.34
C LEU A 183 6.81 -31.90 -25.47
N THR A 184 7.11 -33.17 -25.14
CA THR A 184 7.18 -34.27 -26.09
C THR A 184 5.83 -34.93 -26.35
N ASP A 185 4.87 -34.81 -25.45
CA ASP A 185 3.52 -35.37 -25.60
C ASP A 185 2.71 -34.56 -26.61
N SER A 186 2.65 -35.07 -27.82
CA SER A 186 1.91 -34.45 -28.94
C SER A 186 0.40 -34.74 -28.92
N THR A 187 -0.14 -35.37 -27.87
CA THR A 187 -1.60 -35.57 -27.77
C THR A 187 -2.26 -34.20 -27.56
N ALA A 188 -3.21 -33.91 -28.46
CA ALA A 188 -3.87 -32.61 -28.57
C ALA A 188 -4.56 -32.08 -27.29
N ASN A 189 -4.58 -32.85 -26.21
CA ASN A 189 -5.33 -32.63 -24.98
C ASN A 189 -4.49 -32.67 -23.69
N THR A 190 -3.18 -32.41 -23.75
CA THR A 190 -2.41 -32.29 -22.50
C THR A 190 -2.95 -31.12 -21.67
N PRO A 191 -3.49 -31.35 -20.47
CA PRO A 191 -4.04 -30.31 -19.63
C PRO A 191 -2.95 -29.29 -19.22
N CYS A 192 -3.34 -28.02 -19.02
CA CYS A 192 -2.39 -26.92 -18.76
C CYS A 192 -1.60 -27.12 -17.46
N GLU A 193 -2.09 -27.92 -16.52
CA GLU A 193 -1.42 -28.33 -15.27
C GLU A 193 -0.10 -29.05 -15.51
N LYS A 194 0.04 -29.72 -16.65
CA LYS A 194 1.24 -30.47 -17.05
C LYS A 194 2.24 -29.68 -17.89
N TRP A 195 1.96 -28.42 -18.17
CA TRP A 195 2.86 -27.58 -18.97
C TRP A 195 4.03 -27.05 -18.12
N SER A 196 5.07 -27.87 -18.01
CA SER A 196 6.26 -27.55 -17.19
C SER A 196 7.09 -26.39 -17.75
N ASN A 197 6.94 -26.06 -19.02
CA ASN A 197 7.73 -25.01 -19.71
C ASN A 197 6.99 -23.68 -19.86
N MET A 198 5.81 -23.56 -19.27
CA MET A 198 4.98 -22.34 -19.28
C MET A 198 4.76 -21.82 -17.86
N VAL A 199 4.78 -20.50 -17.70
CA VAL A 199 4.36 -19.80 -16.50
C VAL A 199 3.18 -18.93 -16.87
N PHE A 200 2.04 -19.12 -16.22
CA PHE A 200 0.82 -18.39 -16.55
C PHE A 200 0.74 -17.04 -15.86
N ALA A 201 0.02 -16.10 -16.48
CA ALA A 201 -0.27 -14.82 -15.87
C ALA A 201 -0.89 -15.02 -14.48
N SER A 202 -0.49 -14.21 -13.51
CA SER A 202 -0.89 -14.29 -12.09
C SER A 202 -0.22 -15.38 -11.26
N SER A 203 0.65 -16.24 -11.85
CA SER A 203 1.48 -17.16 -11.08
C SER A 203 2.59 -16.44 -10.34
N GLU A 204 2.92 -16.91 -9.13
CA GLU A 204 3.99 -16.37 -8.27
C GLU A 204 5.21 -17.26 -8.29
N VAL A 205 6.40 -16.69 -8.42
CA VAL A 205 7.67 -17.40 -8.34
C VAL A 205 8.03 -17.63 -6.88
N VAL A 206 8.06 -18.88 -6.45
CA VAL A 206 8.37 -19.28 -5.07
C VAL A 206 9.88 -19.44 -4.86
N SER A 207 10.59 -20.02 -5.85
CA SER A 207 12.04 -20.16 -5.79
C SER A 207 12.66 -20.14 -7.19
N GLY A 208 13.99 -19.94 -7.24
CA GLY A 208 14.76 -19.92 -8.46
C GLY A 208 14.57 -18.63 -9.30
N HIS A 209 15.09 -18.67 -10.50
CA HIS A 209 14.99 -17.59 -11.46
C HIS A 209 14.83 -18.12 -12.90
N ALA A 210 14.27 -17.31 -13.78
CA ALA A 210 14.08 -17.66 -15.18
C ALA A 210 14.13 -16.45 -16.10
N ARG A 211 14.47 -16.73 -17.37
CA ARG A 211 14.29 -15.84 -18.49
C ARG A 211 13.22 -16.45 -19.40
N ALA A 212 12.16 -15.71 -19.70
CA ALA A 212 11.02 -16.19 -20.44
C ALA A 212 10.51 -15.17 -21.45
N VAL A 213 9.83 -15.62 -22.51
CA VAL A 213 9.18 -14.75 -23.52
C VAL A 213 7.70 -14.63 -23.20
N ALA A 214 7.16 -13.43 -23.23
CA ALA A 214 5.73 -13.20 -23.15
C ALA A 214 5.06 -13.67 -24.45
N VAL A 215 4.23 -14.71 -24.35
CA VAL A 215 3.59 -15.33 -25.54
C VAL A 215 2.12 -14.94 -25.66
N ALA A 216 1.43 -14.65 -24.54
CA ALA A 216 0.06 -14.17 -24.56
C ALA A 216 -0.15 -13.09 -23.49
N CYS A 217 -0.77 -11.98 -23.90
CA CYS A 217 -1.05 -10.82 -23.08
C CYS A 217 -2.54 -10.49 -23.06
N GLY A 218 -3.02 -9.87 -22.01
CA GLY A 218 -4.38 -9.36 -21.83
C GLY A 218 -5.44 -10.44 -22.01
N LYS A 219 -6.40 -10.20 -22.91
CA LYS A 219 -7.52 -11.12 -23.20
C LYS A 219 -7.11 -12.48 -23.78
N HIS A 220 -5.85 -12.61 -24.21
CA HIS A 220 -5.31 -13.84 -24.77
C HIS A 220 -4.67 -14.75 -23.72
N THR A 221 -4.51 -14.29 -22.48
CA THR A 221 -3.96 -15.08 -21.37
C THR A 221 -4.94 -16.18 -20.93
N LEU A 222 -4.39 -17.27 -20.39
CA LEU A 222 -5.18 -18.39 -19.89
C LEU A 222 -6.11 -17.95 -18.75
N VAL A 223 -5.62 -17.09 -17.85
CA VAL A 223 -6.42 -16.52 -16.74
C VAL A 223 -7.65 -15.80 -17.25
N TYR A 224 -7.49 -14.94 -18.25
CA TYR A 224 -8.61 -14.19 -18.83
C TYR A 224 -9.61 -15.12 -19.52
N LYS A 225 -9.13 -16.15 -20.22
CA LYS A 225 -9.99 -17.13 -20.89
C LYS A 225 -10.81 -17.98 -19.91
N LYS A 226 -10.22 -18.38 -18.76
CA LYS A 226 -10.89 -19.18 -17.74
C LYS A 226 -11.84 -18.36 -16.85
N ARG A 227 -11.44 -17.15 -16.43
CA ARG A 227 -12.16 -16.35 -15.41
C ARG A 227 -12.86 -15.11 -15.97
N GLY A 228 -12.58 -14.76 -17.23
CA GLY A 228 -13.00 -13.48 -17.78
C GLY A 228 -12.15 -12.31 -17.24
N PRO A 229 -12.54 -11.06 -17.58
CA PRO A 229 -11.87 -9.88 -17.06
C PRO A 229 -12.05 -9.79 -15.54
N GLU A 230 -10.97 -9.62 -14.83
CA GLU A 230 -11.01 -9.34 -13.41
C GLU A 230 -11.57 -7.91 -13.22
N LYS A 231 -12.82 -7.80 -12.79
CA LYS A 231 -13.44 -6.52 -12.48
C LYS A 231 -12.79 -5.99 -11.21
N ILE A 232 -12.11 -4.87 -11.31
CA ILE A 232 -11.68 -4.14 -10.11
C ILE A 232 -12.94 -3.53 -9.51
N GLU A 233 -13.46 -4.14 -8.45
CA GLU A 233 -14.55 -3.55 -7.65
C GLU A 233 -14.08 -2.20 -7.11
N GLY A 234 -14.84 -1.13 -7.34
CA GLY A 234 -14.59 0.15 -6.69
C GLY A 234 -14.62 1.39 -7.58
N TYR A 235 -14.96 1.29 -8.86
CA TYR A 235 -15.21 2.47 -9.71
C TYR A 235 -16.64 3.01 -9.57
N GLY A 236 -17.13 3.10 -8.33
CA GLY A 236 -18.31 3.92 -8.07
C GLY A 236 -17.97 5.40 -8.11
N GLU A 237 -18.86 6.23 -8.60
CA GLU A 237 -18.80 7.68 -8.40
C GLU A 237 -18.66 7.97 -6.90
N ALA A 238 -17.79 8.91 -6.51
CA ALA A 238 -17.62 9.26 -5.10
C ALA A 238 -18.99 9.61 -4.51
N LYS A 239 -19.26 9.14 -3.29
CA LYS A 239 -20.59 9.27 -2.65
C LYS A 239 -21.04 10.74 -2.54
N ASP A 240 -20.09 11.64 -2.31
CA ASP A 240 -20.35 13.08 -2.24
C ASP A 240 -20.74 13.66 -3.59
N ILE A 241 -20.14 13.19 -4.70
CA ILE A 241 -20.50 13.61 -6.07
C ILE A 241 -21.89 13.10 -6.43
N ALA A 242 -22.17 11.81 -6.19
CA ALA A 242 -23.50 11.23 -6.43
C ALA A 242 -24.59 11.93 -5.60
N LYS A 243 -24.28 12.26 -4.34
CA LYS A 243 -25.17 13.05 -3.49
C LYS A 243 -25.37 14.45 -4.02
N ALA A 244 -24.29 15.13 -4.42
CA ALA A 244 -24.36 16.48 -4.97
C ALA A 244 -25.19 16.54 -6.26
N ARG A 245 -25.07 15.55 -7.12
CA ARG A 245 -25.87 15.43 -8.35
C ARG A 245 -27.36 15.27 -8.03
N ARG A 246 -27.70 14.40 -7.08
CA ARG A 246 -29.11 14.23 -6.64
C ARG A 246 -29.67 15.48 -5.99
N ASP A 247 -28.89 16.13 -5.11
CA ASP A 247 -29.30 17.40 -4.49
C ASP A 247 -29.48 18.49 -5.55
N GLY A 248 -28.66 18.48 -6.61
CA GLY A 248 -28.76 19.38 -7.75
C GLY A 248 -30.08 19.24 -8.52
N VAL A 249 -30.60 18.01 -8.67
CA VAL A 249 -31.92 17.77 -9.30
C VAL A 249 -33.02 18.38 -8.46
N PHE A 250 -33.06 18.16 -7.15
CA PHE A 250 -34.06 18.77 -6.26
C PHE A 250 -34.00 20.28 -6.29
N PHE A 251 -32.76 20.83 -6.31
CA PHE A 251 -32.59 22.28 -6.35
C PHE A 251 -33.00 22.89 -7.66
N ALA A 252 -32.76 22.26 -8.80
CA ALA A 252 -33.23 22.67 -10.11
C ALA A 252 -34.78 22.64 -10.20
N ALA A 253 -35.40 21.58 -9.68
CA ALA A 253 -36.84 21.45 -9.63
C ALA A 253 -37.49 22.57 -8.76
N PHE A 254 -36.90 22.88 -7.61
CA PHE A 254 -37.34 23.97 -6.74
C PHE A 254 -37.27 25.33 -7.45
N LEU A 255 -36.14 25.63 -8.12
CA LEU A 255 -35.98 26.89 -8.86
C LEU A 255 -36.98 27.02 -10.01
N LEU A 256 -37.25 25.91 -10.70
CA LEU A 256 -38.24 25.89 -11.80
C LEU A 256 -39.65 26.11 -11.27
N ALA A 257 -40.03 25.46 -10.18
CA ALA A 257 -41.36 25.67 -9.56
C ALA A 257 -41.53 27.12 -9.05
N PHE A 258 -40.51 27.67 -8.38
CA PHE A 258 -40.52 29.05 -7.92
C PHE A 258 -40.63 30.03 -9.10
N SER A 259 -39.89 29.83 -10.17
CA SER A 259 -39.91 30.61 -11.41
C SER A 259 -41.33 30.61 -12.04
N LEU A 260 -41.98 29.45 -12.07
CA LEU A 260 -43.35 29.31 -12.59
C LEU A 260 -44.35 30.10 -11.73
N ILE A 261 -44.31 29.93 -10.40
CA ILE A 261 -45.15 30.64 -9.45
C ILE A 261 -44.97 32.17 -9.61
N TYR A 262 -43.71 32.62 -9.69
CA TYR A 262 -43.38 34.03 -9.89
C TYR A 262 -43.99 34.55 -11.20
N THR A 263 -43.85 33.81 -12.31
CA THR A 263 -44.43 34.19 -13.61
C THR A 263 -45.94 34.38 -13.52
N VAL A 264 -46.61 33.39 -12.93
CA VAL A 264 -48.07 33.44 -12.76
C VAL A 264 -48.49 34.64 -11.89
N ALA A 265 -47.80 34.85 -10.76
CA ALA A 265 -48.05 35.97 -9.86
C ALA A 265 -47.87 37.34 -10.58
N CYS A 266 -46.79 37.48 -11.38
CA CYS A 266 -46.54 38.69 -12.15
C CYS A 266 -47.64 38.97 -13.17
N ILE A 267 -48.12 37.98 -13.89
CA ILE A 267 -49.19 38.13 -14.87
C ILE A 267 -50.50 38.61 -14.19
N PHE A 268 -50.85 38.03 -13.04
CA PHE A 268 -52.06 38.39 -12.31
C PHE A 268 -51.99 39.74 -11.62
N LEU A 269 -50.85 40.11 -11.02
CA LEU A 269 -50.76 41.30 -10.16
C LEU A 269 -50.34 42.55 -10.93
N LEU A 270 -49.53 42.39 -12.02
CA LEU A 270 -49.03 43.54 -12.80
C LEU A 270 -49.86 43.90 -14.04
N GLY A 271 -50.92 43.14 -14.37
CA GLY A 271 -51.99 43.45 -15.29
C GLY A 271 -51.67 44.33 -16.50
N GLY A 272 -50.77 43.89 -17.41
CA GLY A 272 -50.46 44.62 -18.64
C GLY A 272 -49.44 45.75 -18.55
N LYS A 273 -48.85 45.98 -17.39
CA LYS A 273 -47.77 46.99 -17.19
C LYS A 273 -46.45 46.63 -17.84
N TYR A 274 -46.21 45.33 -18.03
CA TYR A 274 -44.99 44.78 -18.66
C TYR A 274 -45.39 43.72 -19.70
N SER A 275 -44.54 43.54 -20.72
CA SER A 275 -44.71 42.47 -21.69
C SER A 275 -44.60 41.09 -21.01
N ILE A 276 -45.44 40.15 -21.42
CA ILE A 276 -45.39 38.76 -20.94
C ILE A 276 -44.00 38.15 -21.20
N SER A 277 -43.36 38.55 -22.32
CA SER A 277 -41.98 38.14 -22.64
C SER A 277 -40.96 38.59 -21.61
N ASP A 278 -41.08 39.85 -21.09
CA ASP A 278 -40.11 40.39 -20.11
C ASP A 278 -40.26 39.73 -18.73
N ILE A 279 -41.49 39.46 -18.32
CA ILE A 279 -41.79 38.71 -17.09
C ILE A 279 -41.21 37.30 -17.17
N PHE A 280 -41.44 36.65 -18.30
CA PHE A 280 -41.00 35.29 -18.52
C PHE A 280 -39.46 35.18 -18.58
N ILE A 281 -38.78 36.12 -19.21
CA ILE A 281 -37.31 36.19 -19.25
C ILE A 281 -36.73 36.44 -17.86
N GLY A 282 -37.34 37.32 -17.06
CA GLY A 282 -36.92 37.55 -15.67
C GLY A 282 -37.01 36.27 -14.81
N ALA A 283 -38.12 35.57 -14.91
CA ALA A 283 -38.34 34.30 -14.22
C ALA A 283 -37.38 33.21 -14.69
N LEU A 284 -37.12 33.14 -16.00
CA LEU A 284 -36.20 32.17 -16.59
C LEU A 284 -34.75 32.42 -16.21
N SER A 285 -34.33 33.70 -16.12
CA SER A 285 -33.00 34.08 -15.66
C SER A 285 -32.76 33.65 -14.23
N PHE A 286 -33.77 33.73 -13.37
CA PHE A 286 -33.70 33.23 -12.01
C PHE A 286 -33.59 31.70 -11.97
N ALA A 287 -34.38 30.98 -12.74
CA ALA A 287 -34.31 29.54 -12.82
C ALA A 287 -32.94 29.06 -13.32
N SER A 288 -32.32 29.81 -14.27
CA SER A 288 -31.02 29.49 -14.84
C SER A 288 -29.81 29.94 -14.00
N SER A 289 -30.01 30.54 -12.82
CA SER A 289 -28.95 31.11 -11.98
C SER A 289 -27.92 30.10 -11.41
N GLY A 290 -28.08 28.81 -11.68
CA GLY A 290 -27.04 27.83 -11.74
C GLY A 290 -26.32 27.43 -10.45
N ALA A 291 -26.82 27.75 -9.24
CA ALA A 291 -26.12 27.41 -7.98
C ALA A 291 -25.81 25.91 -7.83
N ALA A 292 -26.70 25.05 -8.36
CA ALA A 292 -26.45 23.60 -8.38
C ALA A 292 -25.29 23.21 -9.30
N ALA A 293 -25.14 23.90 -10.45
CA ALA A 293 -23.99 23.70 -11.36
C ALA A 293 -22.71 24.19 -10.74
N VAL A 294 -22.73 25.32 -10.03
CA VAL A 294 -21.57 25.87 -9.31
C VAL A 294 -21.08 24.90 -8.26
N TYR A 295 -21.96 24.32 -7.45
CA TYR A 295 -21.58 23.36 -6.41
C TYR A 295 -20.85 22.15 -6.98
N LEU A 296 -21.36 21.54 -8.05
CA LEU A 296 -20.73 20.42 -8.73
C LEU A 296 -19.36 20.80 -9.33
N ASN A 297 -19.25 21.97 -9.96
CA ASN A 297 -18.01 22.47 -10.53
C ASN A 297 -16.90 22.59 -9.46
N VAL A 298 -17.25 23.21 -8.33
CA VAL A 298 -16.34 23.39 -7.19
C VAL A 298 -15.94 22.04 -6.59
N LEU A 299 -16.90 21.12 -6.45
CA LEU A 299 -16.66 19.79 -5.91
C LEU A 299 -15.68 19.00 -6.78
N TYR A 300 -15.89 18.92 -8.09
CA TYR A 300 -14.97 18.24 -9.01
C TYR A 300 -13.58 18.86 -9.01
N PHE A 301 -13.49 20.17 -9.01
CA PHE A 301 -12.20 20.89 -8.95
C PHE A 301 -11.45 20.57 -7.66
N CYS A 302 -12.10 20.62 -6.52
CA CYS A 302 -11.48 20.35 -5.22
C CYS A 302 -11.07 18.88 -5.11
N ARG A 303 -11.90 17.94 -5.58
CA ARG A 303 -11.55 16.51 -5.60
C ARG A 303 -10.35 16.23 -6.51
N LEU A 304 -10.31 16.82 -7.70
CA LEU A 304 -9.15 16.72 -8.60
C LEU A 304 -7.87 17.23 -7.92
N ARG A 305 -7.93 18.40 -7.30
CA ARG A 305 -6.79 18.97 -6.56
C ARG A 305 -6.34 18.05 -5.42
N THR A 306 -7.26 17.50 -4.65
CA THR A 306 -6.97 16.58 -3.56
C THR A 306 -6.24 15.34 -4.07
N ILE A 307 -6.72 14.71 -5.14
CA ILE A 307 -6.08 13.51 -5.71
C ILE A 307 -4.66 13.83 -6.19
N ILE A 308 -4.47 14.93 -6.92
CA ILE A 308 -3.14 15.33 -7.43
C ILE A 308 -2.18 15.59 -6.27
N THR A 309 -2.64 16.23 -5.20
CA THR A 309 -1.81 16.53 -4.03
C THR A 309 -1.42 15.24 -3.29
N LEU A 310 -2.37 14.32 -3.10
CA LEU A 310 -2.11 13.02 -2.47
C LEU A 310 -1.13 12.18 -3.28
N GLN A 311 -1.28 12.15 -4.62
CA GLN A 311 -0.34 11.45 -5.50
C GLN A 311 1.10 11.97 -5.36
N LYS A 312 1.27 13.30 -5.32
CA LYS A 312 2.60 13.92 -5.10
C LYS A 312 3.23 13.50 -3.78
N ASN A 313 2.41 13.29 -2.76
CA ASN A 313 2.83 12.88 -1.42
C ASN A 313 2.91 11.35 -1.24
N GLY A 314 2.83 10.58 -2.33
CA GLY A 314 2.97 9.12 -2.29
C GLY A 314 1.74 8.36 -1.78
N VAL A 315 0.59 9.03 -1.65
CA VAL A 315 -0.68 8.40 -1.27
C VAL A 315 -1.56 8.19 -2.50
N ILE A 316 -1.88 6.94 -2.80
CA ILE A 316 -2.64 6.55 -3.99
C ILE A 316 -4.03 6.09 -3.57
N LEU A 317 -5.05 6.84 -3.92
CA LEU A 317 -6.46 6.46 -3.74
C LEU A 317 -6.90 5.63 -4.94
N ARG A 318 -7.20 4.36 -4.74
CA ARG A 318 -7.76 3.48 -5.79
C ARG A 318 -9.26 3.62 -5.88
N ASN A 319 -9.92 3.72 -4.73
CA ASN A 319 -11.35 3.98 -4.65
C ASN A 319 -11.56 5.48 -4.35
N PRO A 320 -12.33 6.23 -5.15
CA PRO A 320 -12.59 7.64 -4.93
C PRO A 320 -13.17 7.97 -3.55
N SER A 321 -13.96 7.06 -2.97
CA SER A 321 -14.57 7.25 -1.65
C SER A 321 -13.66 6.89 -0.48
N SER A 322 -12.44 6.39 -0.72
CA SER A 322 -11.55 5.89 0.35
C SER A 322 -11.18 6.96 1.37
N ALA A 323 -11.04 8.21 0.95
CA ALA A 323 -10.75 9.31 1.86
C ALA A 323 -11.94 9.56 2.82
N GLU A 324 -13.18 9.49 2.31
CA GLU A 324 -14.40 9.59 3.13
C GLU A 324 -14.49 8.42 4.10
N LEU A 325 -14.21 7.20 3.62
CA LEU A 325 -14.20 5.99 4.46
C LEU A 325 -13.15 6.11 5.58
N ALA A 326 -11.98 6.70 5.29
CA ALA A 326 -10.94 6.96 6.29
C ALA A 326 -11.41 7.96 7.37
N ALA A 327 -12.14 9.00 6.97
CA ALA A 327 -12.74 9.96 7.90
C ALA A 327 -13.86 9.33 8.76
N ASP A 328 -14.65 8.43 8.17
CA ASP A 328 -15.81 7.78 8.77
C ASP A 328 -15.45 6.56 9.65
N SER A 329 -14.20 6.11 9.62
CA SER A 329 -13.78 4.94 10.39
C SER A 329 -13.78 5.22 11.90
N ASP A 330 -14.26 4.24 12.68
CA ASP A 330 -14.37 4.31 14.13
C ASP A 330 -13.17 3.69 14.83
N VAL A 331 -12.61 2.63 14.23
CA VAL A 331 -11.53 1.83 14.82
C VAL A 331 -10.36 1.71 13.84
N PHE A 332 -9.17 1.96 14.33
CA PHE A 332 -7.93 1.70 13.59
C PHE A 332 -7.21 0.50 14.21
N VAL A 333 -6.87 -0.47 13.39
CA VAL A 333 -6.16 -1.67 13.83
C VAL A 333 -4.71 -1.59 13.36
N VAL A 334 -3.77 -1.51 14.31
CA VAL A 334 -2.34 -1.63 14.08
C VAL A 334 -2.01 -3.11 13.95
N ARG A 335 -1.42 -3.51 12.83
CA ARG A 335 -1.12 -4.88 12.46
C ARG A 335 -0.23 -5.60 13.48
N ASP A 336 0.87 -4.96 13.82
CA ASP A 336 1.85 -5.40 14.80
C ASP A 336 2.57 -4.17 15.38
N ILE A 337 2.84 -4.17 16.67
CA ILE A 337 3.64 -3.12 17.31
C ILE A 337 5.04 -3.06 16.71
N GLY A 338 5.54 -4.18 16.18
CA GLY A 338 6.79 -4.22 15.43
C GLY A 338 6.85 -3.26 14.23
N ASP A 339 5.70 -2.97 13.57
CA ASP A 339 5.64 -2.07 12.40
C ASP A 339 5.86 -0.59 12.76
N ILE A 340 5.67 -0.22 14.01
CA ILE A 340 5.88 1.16 14.49
C ILE A 340 7.26 1.40 15.12
N LYS A 341 8.16 0.42 15.02
CA LYS A 341 9.56 0.55 15.42
C LYS A 341 10.34 1.34 14.36
N THR A 342 11.44 1.96 14.77
CA THR A 342 12.31 2.73 13.86
C THR A 342 12.96 1.84 12.80
N GLY A 343 13.07 0.53 13.11
CA GLY A 343 13.76 -0.48 12.34
C GLY A 343 15.26 -0.29 12.29
N GLU A 344 15.78 0.64 13.05
CA GLU A 344 17.20 0.70 13.36
C GLU A 344 17.41 -0.09 14.64
N THR A 345 18.17 -1.16 14.54
CA THR A 345 18.53 -1.95 15.72
C THR A 345 19.65 -1.24 16.47
N GLU A 346 19.45 -1.01 17.75
CA GLU A 346 20.44 -0.43 18.64
C GLU A 346 21.03 -1.53 19.54
N LEU A 347 22.35 -1.49 19.74
CA LEU A 347 23.04 -2.33 20.70
C LEU A 347 22.93 -1.67 22.07
N GLU A 348 22.23 -2.31 23.02
CA GLU A 348 22.04 -1.76 24.38
C GLU A 348 23.08 -2.28 25.35
N ALA A 349 23.30 -3.59 25.37
CA ALA A 349 24.18 -4.19 26.36
C ALA A 349 24.96 -5.40 25.80
N VAL A 350 26.05 -5.70 26.45
CA VAL A 350 26.92 -6.83 26.16
C VAL A 350 27.24 -7.60 27.45
N PHE A 351 27.01 -8.90 27.41
CA PHE A 351 27.45 -9.80 28.45
C PHE A 351 28.73 -10.53 27.95
N VAL A 352 29.85 -10.33 28.61
CA VAL A 352 31.14 -10.91 28.21
C VAL A 352 32.02 -11.13 29.44
N SER A 353 32.97 -12.08 29.35
CA SER A 353 33.85 -12.46 30.46
C SER A 353 33.11 -12.84 31.75
N GLY A 354 31.93 -13.47 31.60
CA GLY A 354 31.12 -13.91 32.74
C GLY A 354 30.41 -12.80 33.52
N ARG A 355 30.36 -11.58 32.99
CA ARG A 355 29.72 -10.42 33.63
C ARG A 355 28.86 -9.64 32.68
N ASP A 356 27.74 -9.17 33.21
CA ASP A 356 26.93 -8.13 32.53
C ASP A 356 27.70 -6.80 32.62
N ARG A 357 28.05 -6.28 31.46
CA ARG A 357 28.82 -5.04 31.36
C ARG A 357 27.94 -3.81 31.12
N GLY A 358 26.64 -3.99 30.85
CA GLY A 358 25.71 -2.89 30.51
C GLY A 358 26.07 -2.18 29.20
N GLU A 359 26.08 -0.85 29.21
CA GLU A 359 26.32 -0.03 28.00
C GLU A 359 27.66 -0.34 27.34
N TYR A 360 27.64 -0.68 26.05
CA TYR A 360 28.78 -1.14 25.25
C TYR A 360 29.89 -0.07 25.08
N ALA A 361 29.58 1.20 25.27
CA ALA A 361 30.56 2.31 25.13
C ALA A 361 31.79 2.16 26.04
N LYS A 362 31.69 1.34 27.09
CA LYS A 362 32.76 1.12 28.08
C LYS A 362 33.77 -0.01 27.70
N PHE A 363 33.56 -0.73 26.54
CA PHE A 363 34.31 -1.95 26.22
C PHE A 363 35.12 -1.93 24.94
N LYS A 364 35.43 -0.76 24.41
CA LYS A 364 36.17 -0.58 23.16
C LYS A 364 37.47 -1.42 23.08
N ASN A 365 38.11 -1.66 24.21
CA ASN A 365 39.44 -2.31 24.31
C ASN A 365 39.40 -3.72 24.95
N ASP A 366 38.20 -4.31 25.16
CA ASP A 366 38.07 -5.64 25.74
C ASP A 366 38.33 -6.71 24.64
N SER A 367 39.30 -7.57 24.83
CA SER A 367 39.66 -8.65 23.89
C SER A 367 38.52 -9.64 23.70
N ASP A 368 37.81 -9.98 24.79
CA ASP A 368 36.70 -10.92 24.75
C ASP A 368 35.47 -10.33 24.03
N ALA A 369 35.23 -9.03 24.19
CA ALA A 369 34.19 -8.32 23.43
C ALA A 369 34.54 -8.28 21.94
N ARG A 370 35.78 -8.02 21.60
CA ARG A 370 36.23 -8.04 20.18
C ARG A 370 36.06 -9.43 19.56
N GLU A 371 36.36 -10.49 20.31
CA GLU A 371 36.15 -11.88 19.89
C GLU A 371 34.66 -12.18 19.67
N LEU A 372 33.81 -11.71 20.57
CA LEU A 372 32.33 -11.82 20.47
C LEU A 372 31.80 -11.18 19.17
N PHE A 373 32.17 -9.93 18.92
CA PHE A 373 31.70 -9.21 17.73
C PHE A 373 32.36 -9.75 16.43
N LYS A 374 33.55 -10.27 16.48
CA LYS A 374 34.20 -11.00 15.38
C LYS A 374 33.34 -12.18 14.94
N ILE A 375 32.93 -13.03 15.86
CA ILE A 375 32.11 -14.21 15.56
C ILE A 375 30.70 -13.78 15.12
N LEU A 376 30.12 -12.77 15.75
CA LEU A 376 28.85 -12.23 15.34
C LEU A 376 28.90 -11.72 13.89
N SER A 377 30.01 -11.09 13.50
CA SER A 377 30.24 -10.64 12.13
C SER A 377 30.33 -11.83 11.16
N LEU A 378 31.13 -12.88 11.50
CA LEU A 378 31.25 -14.09 10.66
C LEU A 378 29.90 -14.76 10.38
N ASN A 379 29.01 -14.80 11.37
CA ASN A 379 27.66 -15.39 11.24
C ASN A 379 26.61 -14.44 10.62
N SER A 380 26.95 -13.15 10.45
CA SER A 380 26.08 -12.15 9.85
C SER A 380 26.44 -11.79 8.41
N VAL A 381 27.66 -12.16 7.94
CA VAL A 381 28.12 -11.83 6.57
C VAL A 381 27.42 -12.71 5.55
N THR A 382 26.75 -12.10 4.59
CA THR A 382 26.43 -12.74 3.31
C THR A 382 27.72 -12.89 2.52
N LEU A 383 28.18 -14.12 2.34
CA LEU A 383 29.39 -14.42 1.55
C LEU A 383 29.25 -13.85 0.13
N PRO A 384 30.21 -13.03 -0.36
CA PRO A 384 30.23 -12.63 -1.75
C PRO A 384 30.65 -13.82 -2.61
N GLY A 385 29.81 -14.27 -3.52
CA GLY A 385 30.08 -15.38 -4.45
C GLY A 385 28.88 -16.33 -4.60
N ALA A 386 28.96 -17.25 -5.54
CA ALA A 386 27.88 -18.15 -5.98
C ALA A 386 27.18 -19.00 -4.89
N VAL A 387 27.65 -18.96 -3.67
CA VAL A 387 27.06 -19.64 -2.50
C VAL A 387 26.17 -18.70 -1.69
N GLY A 388 26.36 -17.38 -1.81
CA GLY A 388 25.63 -16.37 -1.01
C GLY A 388 24.21 -16.05 -1.51
N GLU A 389 23.87 -16.39 -2.75
CA GLU A 389 22.52 -16.13 -3.30
C GLU A 389 21.46 -17.15 -2.84
N LEU A 390 21.85 -18.22 -2.17
CA LEU A 390 20.94 -19.31 -1.75
C LEU A 390 20.40 -19.18 -0.32
N PHE A 391 20.87 -18.20 0.47
CA PHE A 391 20.48 -18.11 1.88
C PHE A 391 19.88 -16.74 2.17
N GLU A 392 18.56 -16.66 2.22
CA GLU A 392 17.85 -15.54 2.83
C GLU A 392 18.16 -15.51 4.32
N SER A 393 18.73 -14.39 4.77
CA SER A 393 19.00 -14.15 6.19
C SER A 393 17.66 -14.06 6.94
N GLY A 394 17.45 -14.95 7.88
CA GLY A 394 16.36 -14.81 8.86
C GLY A 394 16.56 -13.56 9.74
N ASP A 395 15.53 -13.19 10.49
CA ASP A 395 15.45 -12.02 11.37
C ASP A 395 16.65 -11.81 12.31
N ILE A 396 17.34 -12.89 12.73
CA ILE A 396 18.54 -12.85 13.57
C ILE A 396 19.74 -12.23 12.84
N SER A 397 19.90 -12.46 11.53
CA SER A 397 21.05 -11.96 10.78
C SER A 397 21.06 -10.43 10.67
N ASP A 398 19.91 -9.79 10.49
CA ASP A 398 19.83 -8.33 10.35
C ASP A 398 20.08 -7.61 11.69
N ARG A 399 19.60 -8.18 12.79
CA ARG A 399 19.91 -7.72 14.15
C ARG A 399 21.38 -7.89 14.51
N ALA A 400 21.97 -9.00 14.11
CA ALA A 400 23.40 -9.26 14.29
C ALA A 400 24.26 -8.25 13.52
N LYS A 401 23.93 -7.99 12.24
CA LYS A 401 24.62 -6.97 11.43
C LYS A 401 24.55 -5.58 12.06
N ALA A 402 23.38 -5.20 12.55
CA ALA A 402 23.19 -3.89 13.19
C ALA A 402 24.03 -3.79 14.48
N ALA A 403 24.08 -4.86 15.30
CA ALA A 403 24.92 -4.89 16.50
C ALA A 403 26.43 -4.77 16.18
N VAL A 404 26.90 -5.47 15.14
CA VAL A 404 28.29 -5.37 14.66
C VAL A 404 28.59 -3.95 14.19
N LYS A 405 27.72 -3.36 13.39
CA LYS A 405 27.87 -1.99 12.89
C LYS A 405 27.91 -0.96 14.04
N ALA A 406 27.07 -1.13 15.05
CA ALA A 406 27.07 -0.28 16.24
C ALA A 406 28.39 -0.38 17.01
N PHE A 407 28.90 -1.61 17.20
CA PHE A 407 30.19 -1.84 17.84
C PHE A 407 31.35 -1.25 17.03
N CYS A 408 31.42 -1.50 15.72
CA CYS A 408 32.47 -0.99 14.83
C CYS A 408 32.50 0.56 14.86
N LYS A 409 31.34 1.20 14.81
CA LYS A 409 31.21 2.67 14.94
C LYS A 409 31.78 3.16 16.28
N ALA A 410 31.46 2.49 17.37
CA ALA A 410 31.93 2.90 18.70
C ALA A 410 33.43 2.62 18.91
N ALA A 411 33.94 1.53 18.35
CA ALA A 411 35.35 1.15 18.43
C ALA A 411 36.22 1.88 17.39
N SER A 412 35.61 2.65 16.48
CA SER A 412 36.29 3.31 15.33
C SER A 412 37.04 2.30 14.45
N LEU A 413 36.44 1.11 14.26
CA LEU A 413 36.99 -0.02 13.46
C LEU A 413 36.15 -0.17 12.18
N GLY A 414 36.80 -0.62 11.09
CA GLY A 414 36.10 -1.08 9.90
C GLY A 414 35.51 -2.48 10.13
N GLU A 415 34.32 -2.77 9.58
CA GLU A 415 33.72 -4.12 9.67
C GLU A 415 34.62 -5.19 9.09
N ASN A 416 35.38 -4.88 8.04
CA ASN A 416 36.34 -5.76 7.42
C ASN A 416 37.61 -6.01 8.30
N GLU A 417 37.92 -5.11 9.21
CA GLU A 417 39.06 -5.24 10.10
C GLU A 417 38.82 -6.31 11.18
N LEU A 418 37.54 -6.52 11.58
CA LEU A 418 37.19 -7.57 12.55
C LEU A 418 37.42 -8.98 12.01
N VAL A 419 37.24 -9.17 10.72
CA VAL A 419 37.34 -10.48 10.06
C VAL A 419 38.59 -10.62 9.17
N SER A 420 39.51 -9.67 9.25
CA SER A 420 40.75 -9.70 8.48
C SER A 420 41.62 -10.93 8.88
N GLY A 421 42.13 -11.64 7.88
CA GLY A 421 42.95 -12.84 8.11
C GLY A 421 42.19 -14.12 8.43
N ILE A 422 40.84 -14.11 8.32
CA ILE A 422 40.01 -15.28 8.59
C ILE A 422 39.52 -15.86 7.26
N GLY A 423 39.73 -17.17 7.06
CA GLY A 423 39.19 -17.91 5.92
C GLY A 423 37.92 -18.64 6.30
N ILE A 424 36.78 -18.25 5.72
CA ILE A 424 35.49 -18.93 5.95
C ILE A 424 35.44 -20.19 5.08
N LEU A 425 35.22 -21.34 5.70
CA LEU A 425 35.14 -22.65 5.04
C LEU A 425 33.72 -23.10 4.78
N GLY A 426 32.77 -22.65 5.59
CA GLY A 426 31.36 -22.99 5.43
C GLY A 426 30.46 -22.24 6.40
N PHE A 427 29.19 -22.13 6.04
CA PHE A 427 28.14 -21.51 6.85
C PHE A 427 26.84 -22.31 6.73
N ARG A 428 26.11 -22.45 7.83
CA ARG A 428 24.76 -23.00 7.89
C ARG A 428 23.88 -22.08 8.69
N ALA A 429 22.84 -21.59 8.06
CA ALA A 429 21.84 -20.74 8.71
C ALA A 429 20.97 -21.53 9.71
N LYS A 430 20.32 -20.82 10.62
CA LYS A 430 19.25 -21.37 11.48
C LYS A 430 18.07 -21.79 10.61
N ASP A 431 17.58 -23.01 10.79
CA ASP A 431 16.39 -23.56 10.15
C ASP A 431 15.62 -24.48 11.11
N GLU A 432 14.50 -25.07 10.68
CA GLU A 432 13.68 -25.96 11.54
C GLU A 432 14.47 -27.17 12.09
N ASN A 433 15.51 -27.62 11.41
CA ASN A 433 16.36 -28.75 11.79
C ASN A 433 17.68 -28.31 12.43
N ASN A 434 17.99 -27.03 12.40
CA ASN A 434 19.23 -26.46 12.92
C ASN A 434 18.92 -25.23 13.80
N PRO A 435 18.94 -25.37 15.14
CA PRO A 435 18.50 -24.33 16.06
C PRO A 435 19.41 -23.09 16.09
N CYS A 436 20.65 -23.18 15.62
CA CYS A 436 21.59 -22.07 15.66
C CYS A 436 22.32 -21.89 14.32
N ALA A 437 22.66 -20.67 13.96
CA ALA A 437 23.50 -20.38 12.81
C ALA A 437 24.94 -20.79 13.16
N THR A 438 25.64 -21.56 12.29
CA THR A 438 26.94 -22.12 12.51
C THR A 438 27.87 -21.75 11.37
N SER A 439 29.02 -21.16 11.69
CA SER A 439 30.14 -20.95 10.76
C SER A 439 31.32 -21.84 11.09
N LEU A 440 32.02 -22.31 10.05
CA LEU A 440 33.31 -22.97 10.15
C LEU A 440 34.34 -22.08 9.47
N TYR A 441 35.40 -21.76 10.18
CA TYR A 441 36.44 -20.85 9.68
C TYR A 441 37.84 -21.29 10.14
N VAL A 442 38.86 -20.77 9.45
CA VAL A 442 40.26 -20.96 9.78
C VAL A 442 40.89 -19.63 10.19
N GLU A 443 41.58 -19.63 11.31
CA GLU A 443 42.32 -18.50 11.84
C GLU A 443 43.67 -18.99 12.38
N ASN A 444 44.75 -18.35 11.99
CA ASN A 444 46.15 -18.75 12.38
C ASN A 444 46.48 -20.24 12.16
N GLY A 445 45.87 -20.86 11.14
CA GLY A 445 46.09 -22.27 10.81
C GLY A 445 45.26 -23.28 11.61
N GLU A 446 44.46 -22.82 12.56
CA GLU A 446 43.51 -23.66 13.31
C GLU A 446 42.08 -23.51 12.80
N TYR A 447 41.30 -24.60 12.88
CA TYR A 447 39.90 -24.61 12.49
C TYR A 447 39.02 -24.33 13.70
N TYR A 448 38.04 -23.47 13.50
CA TYR A 448 37.07 -23.10 14.52
C TYR A 448 35.65 -23.27 14.01
N SER A 449 34.75 -23.77 14.86
CA SER A 449 33.31 -23.65 14.66
C SER A 449 32.74 -22.63 15.62
N ALA A 450 31.86 -21.79 15.12
CA ALA A 450 31.17 -20.77 15.92
C ALA A 450 29.66 -20.85 15.69
N CYS A 451 28.91 -20.72 16.79
CA CYS A 451 27.44 -20.76 16.77
C CYS A 451 26.86 -19.47 17.32
N THR A 452 25.78 -18.99 16.68
CA THR A 452 24.96 -17.87 17.16
C THR A 452 23.49 -18.27 17.14
N GLY A 453 22.74 -17.88 18.17
CA GLY A 453 21.32 -18.24 18.30
C GLY A 453 20.72 -17.69 19.59
N ASP A 454 19.55 -18.21 19.93
CA ASP A 454 18.89 -17.87 21.19
C ASP A 454 19.63 -18.47 22.38
N ILE A 455 19.53 -17.83 23.54
CA ILE A 455 20.30 -18.24 24.72
C ILE A 455 19.96 -19.66 25.16
N ASP A 456 18.68 -20.06 25.08
CA ASP A 456 18.21 -21.39 25.45
C ASP A 456 18.66 -22.50 24.49
N GLU A 457 19.05 -22.13 23.27
CA GLU A 457 19.59 -23.04 22.27
C GLU A 457 21.12 -23.17 22.38
N ILE A 458 21.82 -22.08 22.68
CA ILE A 458 23.28 -22.02 22.73
C ILE A 458 23.86 -22.54 24.07
N LEU A 459 23.26 -22.18 25.20
CA LEU A 459 23.79 -22.59 26.51
C LEU A 459 23.91 -24.12 26.71
N PRO A 460 22.94 -24.95 26.27
CA PRO A 460 23.03 -26.41 26.38
C PRO A 460 24.19 -27.01 25.57
N LEU A 461 24.65 -26.34 24.50
CA LEU A 461 25.76 -26.76 23.69
C LEU A 461 27.13 -26.50 24.35
N CYS A 462 27.15 -25.62 25.38
CA CYS A 462 28.38 -25.11 26.00
C CYS A 462 28.79 -25.91 27.23
N LYS A 463 30.07 -26.24 27.35
CA LYS A 463 30.72 -26.82 28.54
C LYS A 463 31.67 -25.86 29.22
N LYS A 464 32.09 -24.82 28.52
CA LYS A 464 33.06 -23.83 29.00
C LYS A 464 32.53 -22.42 28.76
N ILE A 465 33.09 -21.46 29.50
CA ILE A 465 32.86 -20.03 29.34
C ILE A 465 34.22 -19.32 29.15
N LEU A 466 34.27 -18.33 28.26
CA LEU A 466 35.44 -17.50 28.08
C LEU A 466 35.45 -16.38 29.12
N VAL A 467 36.52 -16.28 29.90
CA VAL A 467 36.70 -15.24 30.92
C VAL A 467 38.13 -14.71 30.82
N HIS A 468 38.31 -13.48 30.39
CA HIS A 468 39.59 -12.80 30.18
C HIS A 468 40.58 -13.63 29.32
N GLY A 469 40.07 -14.15 28.20
CA GLY A 469 40.87 -14.96 27.26
C GLY A 469 41.03 -16.43 27.66
N GLU A 470 40.65 -16.85 28.85
CA GLU A 470 40.77 -18.23 29.34
C GLU A 470 39.41 -18.96 29.30
N ALA A 471 39.43 -20.21 28.81
CA ALA A 471 38.26 -21.06 28.77
C ALA A 471 38.09 -21.81 30.10
N ARG A 472 37.17 -21.37 30.96
CA ARG A 472 36.86 -21.99 32.26
C ARG A 472 35.66 -22.92 32.16
N PHE A 473 35.55 -23.87 33.10
CA PHE A 473 34.38 -24.76 33.15
C PHE A 473 33.10 -23.96 33.46
N LEU A 474 32.00 -24.28 32.77
CA LEU A 474 30.71 -23.66 32.96
C LEU A 474 29.89 -24.46 33.99
N ASP A 475 29.78 -23.96 35.20
CA ASP A 475 29.03 -24.58 36.29
C ASP A 475 27.55 -24.17 36.27
N THR A 476 26.74 -24.90 37.01
CA THR A 476 25.26 -24.67 37.05
C THR A 476 24.92 -23.31 37.61
N TYR A 477 25.72 -22.78 38.53
CA TYR A 477 25.48 -21.45 39.12
C TYR A 477 25.70 -20.35 38.07
N THR A 478 26.79 -20.44 37.32
CA THR A 478 27.08 -19.49 36.22
C THR A 478 26.03 -19.55 35.11
N VAL A 479 25.53 -20.75 34.76
CA VAL A 479 24.44 -20.90 33.81
C VAL A 479 23.16 -20.19 34.30
N GLY A 480 22.84 -20.37 35.59
CA GLY A 480 21.69 -19.68 36.22
C GLY A 480 21.84 -18.17 36.15
N TYR A 481 23.01 -17.65 36.49
CA TYR A 481 23.30 -16.20 36.43
C TYR A 481 23.20 -15.64 34.99
N ILE A 482 23.73 -16.35 34.01
CA ILE A 482 23.62 -15.94 32.58
C ILE A 482 22.17 -15.85 32.15
N ARG A 483 21.34 -16.85 32.51
CA ARG A 483 19.92 -16.85 32.21
C ARG A 483 19.19 -15.70 32.90
N GLU A 484 19.46 -15.48 34.18
CA GLU A 484 18.82 -14.37 34.92
C GLU A 484 19.13 -13.01 34.28
N CYS A 485 20.40 -12.79 33.90
CA CYS A 485 20.80 -11.58 33.17
C CYS A 485 20.05 -11.46 31.84
N ALA A 486 20.02 -12.52 31.02
CA ALA A 486 19.32 -12.52 29.75
C ALA A 486 17.80 -12.27 29.93
N ASP A 487 17.17 -12.95 30.87
CA ASP A 487 15.74 -12.77 31.19
C ASP A 487 15.42 -11.34 31.62
N SER A 488 16.34 -10.69 32.35
CA SER A 488 16.14 -9.29 32.74
C SER A 488 16.05 -8.35 31.54
N TYR A 489 16.83 -8.60 30.48
CA TYR A 489 16.78 -7.87 29.23
C TYR A 489 15.55 -8.25 28.40
N CYS A 490 15.22 -9.54 28.32
CA CYS A 490 14.01 -10.00 27.63
C CYS A 490 12.73 -9.37 28.23
N LYS A 491 12.63 -9.29 29.57
CA LYS A 491 11.51 -8.60 30.25
C LYS A 491 11.41 -7.10 29.91
N ARG A 492 12.53 -6.46 29.54
CA ARG A 492 12.57 -5.06 29.09
C ARG A 492 12.32 -4.90 27.59
N GLY A 493 12.04 -5.98 26.86
CA GLY A 493 11.79 -5.93 25.41
C GLY A 493 13.01 -6.03 24.54
N ARG A 494 14.10 -6.56 25.06
CA ARG A 494 15.35 -6.73 24.32
C ARG A 494 15.43 -8.13 23.73
N SER A 495 15.98 -8.22 22.54
CA SER A 495 16.31 -9.50 21.91
C SER A 495 17.73 -9.87 22.27
N ILE A 496 17.94 -11.12 22.66
CA ILE A 496 19.25 -11.65 23.03
C ILE A 496 19.80 -12.47 21.88
N ILE A 497 21.08 -12.27 21.54
CA ILE A 497 21.82 -13.11 20.60
C ILE A 497 23.01 -13.67 21.35
N ALA A 498 22.99 -14.97 21.60
CA ALA A 498 24.04 -15.69 22.29
C ALA A 498 25.11 -16.20 21.31
N ILE A 499 26.38 -16.23 21.74
CA ILE A 499 27.52 -16.53 20.89
C ILE A 499 28.40 -17.57 21.59
N SER A 500 28.82 -18.59 20.84
CA SER A 500 29.78 -19.63 21.31
C SER A 500 30.76 -20.00 20.22
N LYS A 501 31.94 -20.48 20.63
CA LYS A 501 32.98 -21.02 19.70
C LYS A 501 33.62 -22.29 20.24
N ARG A 502 34.31 -22.99 19.34
CA ARG A 502 35.09 -24.16 19.66
C ARG A 502 36.19 -24.36 18.62
N VAL A 503 37.35 -24.94 19.04
CA VAL A 503 38.33 -25.50 18.11
C VAL A 503 37.72 -26.72 17.45
N SER A 504 37.65 -26.73 16.13
CA SER A 504 37.03 -27.81 15.35
C SER A 504 38.07 -28.85 14.96
N PRO A 505 37.83 -30.15 15.18
CA PRO A 505 38.68 -31.20 14.65
C PRO A 505 38.45 -31.47 13.15
N TYR A 506 37.45 -30.82 12.53
CA TYR A 506 37.08 -31.02 11.14
C TYR A 506 37.16 -29.72 10.35
N ASN A 507 37.48 -29.85 9.06
CA ASN A 507 37.57 -28.75 8.10
C ASN A 507 36.40 -28.69 7.15
N ASN A 508 35.32 -29.40 7.42
CA ASN A 508 34.12 -29.41 6.59
C ASN A 508 32.82 -29.44 7.44
N MET A 509 31.69 -29.05 6.82
CA MET A 509 30.38 -28.93 7.47
C MET A 509 29.59 -30.26 7.49
N SER A 510 30.13 -31.38 7.04
CA SER A 510 29.42 -32.66 6.87
C SER A 510 28.87 -33.26 8.17
N ARG A 511 29.42 -32.88 9.32
CA ARG A 511 29.02 -33.36 10.66
C ARG A 511 28.62 -32.22 11.58
N LEU A 512 27.57 -31.52 11.21
CA LEU A 512 27.07 -30.33 11.90
C LEU A 512 26.83 -30.56 13.41
N SER A 513 26.24 -31.70 13.79
CA SER A 513 25.99 -32.04 15.19
C SER A 513 27.28 -32.13 16.04
N VAL A 514 28.38 -32.55 15.44
CA VAL A 514 29.68 -32.60 16.14
C VAL A 514 30.29 -31.21 16.26
N LEU A 515 30.11 -30.35 15.26
CA LEU A 515 30.60 -28.96 15.27
C LEU A 515 29.91 -28.12 16.34
N GLN A 516 28.71 -28.49 16.75
CA GLN A 516 27.87 -27.77 17.73
C GLN A 516 27.97 -28.32 19.16
N THR A 517 28.86 -29.32 19.45
CA THR A 517 28.97 -29.89 20.78
C THR A 517 30.20 -29.38 21.53
N SER A 518 30.11 -29.38 22.88
CA SER A 518 31.22 -28.97 23.78
C SER A 518 31.79 -27.59 23.44
N MET A 519 30.91 -26.64 23.17
CA MET A 519 31.25 -25.26 22.84
C MET A 519 31.75 -24.49 24.08
N THR A 520 32.43 -23.39 23.82
CA THR A 520 32.83 -22.38 24.81
C THR A 520 31.88 -21.19 24.64
N PHE A 521 31.10 -20.88 25.64
CA PHE A 521 30.24 -19.70 25.66
C PHE A 521 31.11 -18.45 25.74
N ILE A 522 30.93 -17.51 24.81
CA ILE A 522 31.68 -16.24 24.78
C ILE A 522 30.92 -15.16 25.47
N GLY A 523 29.62 -15.07 25.18
CA GLY A 523 28.74 -14.07 25.72
C GLY A 523 27.43 -13.93 24.94
N PHE A 524 26.71 -12.86 25.22
CA PHE A 524 25.55 -12.47 24.45
C PHE A 524 25.52 -10.98 24.26
N VAL A 525 24.80 -10.54 23.21
CA VAL A 525 24.45 -9.14 22.98
C VAL A 525 22.95 -8.94 23.18
N ALA A 526 22.58 -7.83 23.85
CA ALA A 526 21.21 -7.40 23.98
C ALA A 526 20.97 -6.26 22.98
N VAL A 527 20.04 -6.48 22.06
CA VAL A 527 19.68 -5.52 21.01
C VAL A 527 18.23 -5.10 21.13
N CYS A 528 17.94 -3.86 20.80
CA CYS A 528 16.58 -3.33 20.78
C CYS A 528 16.28 -2.61 19.47
N GLU A 529 15.04 -2.62 19.10
CA GLU A 529 14.50 -1.74 18.08
C GLU A 529 13.56 -0.74 18.77
N PRO A 530 13.95 0.52 18.92
CA PRO A 530 13.13 1.50 19.62
C PRO A 530 11.84 1.77 18.84
N VAL A 531 10.77 2.06 19.56
CA VAL A 531 9.50 2.50 18.94
C VAL A 531 9.70 3.90 18.37
N SER A 532 9.26 4.14 17.13
CA SER A 532 9.35 5.44 16.50
C SER A 532 8.53 6.49 17.26
N PRO A 533 9.14 7.58 17.75
CA PRO A 533 8.40 8.63 18.47
C PRO A 533 7.31 9.28 17.61
N SER A 534 7.56 9.46 16.30
CA SER A 534 6.60 10.01 15.36
C SER A 534 5.41 9.08 15.13
N ALA A 535 5.66 7.78 14.96
CA ALA A 535 4.61 6.78 14.81
C ALA A 535 3.75 6.67 16.07
N LEU A 536 4.38 6.68 17.26
CA LEU A 536 3.69 6.66 18.54
C LEU A 536 2.82 7.91 18.72
N ALA A 537 3.36 9.09 18.42
CA ALA A 537 2.61 10.35 18.47
C ALA A 537 1.41 10.33 17.52
N SER A 538 1.57 9.77 16.30
CA SER A 538 0.47 9.63 15.35
C SER A 538 -0.61 8.68 15.84
N VAL A 539 -0.25 7.55 16.46
CA VAL A 539 -1.21 6.61 17.09
C VAL A 539 -1.97 7.29 18.23
N CYS A 540 -1.27 8.05 19.08
CA CYS A 540 -1.90 8.82 20.16
C CYS A 540 -2.85 9.91 19.60
N LYS A 541 -2.45 10.63 18.54
CA LYS A 541 -3.31 11.61 17.85
C LYS A 541 -4.56 10.98 17.23
N MET A 542 -4.49 9.74 16.73
CA MET A 542 -5.68 9.01 16.27
C MET A 542 -6.69 8.82 17.38
N ALA A 543 -6.22 8.44 18.57
CA ALA A 543 -7.07 8.33 19.74
C ALA A 543 -7.70 9.68 20.12
N ASP A 544 -6.94 10.77 20.11
CA ASP A 544 -7.46 12.12 20.39
C ASP A 544 -8.51 12.57 19.34
N CYS A 545 -8.42 12.08 18.09
CA CYS A 545 -9.42 12.31 17.03
C CYS A 545 -10.69 11.46 17.17
N LYS A 546 -11.00 10.92 18.35
CA LYS A 546 -12.16 10.08 18.66
C LYS A 546 -12.20 8.75 17.90
N LYS A 547 -11.05 8.23 17.47
CA LYS A 547 -10.93 6.87 16.94
C LYS A 547 -10.44 5.94 18.02
N ALA A 548 -11.02 4.75 18.12
CA ALA A 548 -10.49 3.69 18.97
C ALA A 548 -9.29 3.06 18.27
N VAL A 549 -8.22 2.77 18.99
CA VAL A 549 -7.04 2.08 18.44
C VAL A 549 -6.89 0.73 19.11
N ILE A 550 -6.71 -0.31 18.32
CA ILE A 550 -6.38 -1.65 18.77
C ILE A 550 -5.04 -2.03 18.13
N ALA A 551 -4.05 -2.34 18.97
CA ALA A 551 -2.76 -2.81 18.50
C ALA A 551 -2.62 -4.31 18.71
N PHE A 552 -1.95 -4.99 17.80
CA PHE A 552 -1.57 -6.39 17.96
C PHE A 552 -0.08 -6.49 18.25
N SER A 553 0.31 -7.51 19.04
CA SER A 553 1.71 -7.80 19.32
C SER A 553 1.93 -9.29 19.52
N SER A 554 3.06 -9.77 19.04
CA SER A 554 3.54 -11.13 19.27
C SER A 554 4.50 -11.22 20.48
N SER A 555 4.91 -10.07 21.03
CA SER A 555 5.89 -9.97 22.12
C SER A 555 5.30 -9.22 23.31
N PRO A 556 5.28 -9.85 24.51
CA PRO A 556 4.89 -9.16 25.75
C PRO A 556 5.75 -7.93 26.02
N ALA A 557 7.00 -7.98 25.64
CA ALA A 557 7.97 -6.92 25.81
C ALA A 557 7.68 -5.69 24.95
N ASP A 558 7.33 -5.90 23.67
CA ASP A 558 6.91 -4.83 22.76
C ASP A 558 5.62 -4.18 23.25
N THR A 559 4.72 -4.98 23.83
CA THR A 559 3.50 -4.49 24.46
C THR A 559 3.79 -3.55 25.64
N ALA A 560 4.74 -3.92 26.49
CA ALA A 560 5.14 -3.08 27.63
C ALA A 560 5.78 -1.76 27.17
N LEU A 561 6.63 -1.79 26.13
CA LEU A 561 7.23 -0.60 25.54
C LEU A 561 6.18 0.35 24.93
N PHE A 562 5.22 -0.21 24.22
CA PHE A 562 4.14 0.56 23.60
C PHE A 562 3.24 1.19 24.67
N ALA A 563 2.81 0.42 25.68
CA ALA A 563 1.98 0.92 26.77
C ALA A 563 2.68 2.02 27.57
N GLY A 564 3.97 1.85 27.88
CA GLY A 564 4.79 2.85 28.58
C GLY A 564 4.95 4.14 27.75
N GLY A 565 5.14 4.02 26.43
CA GLY A 565 5.23 5.16 25.52
C GLY A 565 3.92 5.95 25.40
N CYS A 566 2.78 5.28 25.46
CA CYS A 566 1.46 5.91 25.39
C CYS A 566 1.06 6.65 26.69
N ARG A 567 1.81 6.51 27.78
CA ARG A 567 1.53 7.11 29.12
C ARG A 567 0.09 6.88 29.60
N ARG A 568 -0.53 5.76 29.27
CA ARG A 568 -1.92 5.38 29.60
C ARG A 568 -1.97 3.91 29.96
N ASP A 569 -2.85 3.54 30.88
CA ASP A 569 -3.13 2.15 31.17
C ASP A 569 -3.88 1.52 29.98
N VAL A 570 -3.19 0.70 29.22
CA VAL A 570 -3.75 0.02 28.05
C VAL A 570 -4.05 -1.43 28.42
N PRO A 571 -5.32 -1.89 28.35
CA PRO A 571 -5.67 -3.26 28.67
C PRO A 571 -5.05 -4.24 27.67
N ILE A 572 -4.42 -5.29 28.20
CA ILE A 572 -3.82 -6.38 27.43
C ILE A 572 -4.81 -7.54 27.37
N ILE A 573 -5.08 -8.02 26.16
CA ILE A 573 -6.09 -9.06 25.91
C ILE A 573 -5.48 -10.17 25.07
N THR A 574 -5.82 -11.43 25.40
CA THR A 574 -5.50 -12.58 24.57
C THR A 574 -6.66 -12.89 23.61
N PRO A 575 -6.43 -13.02 22.30
CA PRO A 575 -7.48 -13.21 21.30
C PRO A 575 -8.28 -14.51 21.46
N ASP A 576 -7.73 -15.50 22.16
CA ASP A 576 -8.39 -16.80 22.39
C ASP A 576 -9.68 -16.69 23.21
N ASN A 577 -9.87 -15.54 23.87
CA ASN A 577 -11.05 -15.27 24.65
C ASN A 577 -11.87 -14.12 24.03
N LEU A 578 -12.57 -14.39 22.89
CA LEU A 578 -13.48 -13.43 22.24
C LEU A 578 -14.55 -12.86 23.18
N LYS A 579 -14.86 -13.54 24.30
CA LYS A 579 -15.74 -13.02 25.36
C LYS A 579 -15.09 -11.85 26.11
N SER A 580 -13.76 -11.79 26.18
CA SER A 580 -13.05 -10.65 26.77
C SER A 580 -13.13 -9.40 25.87
N LEU A 581 -13.25 -9.57 24.56
CA LEU A 581 -13.47 -8.46 23.61
C LEU A 581 -14.81 -7.76 23.85
N LYS A 582 -15.84 -8.44 24.36
CA LYS A 582 -17.11 -7.80 24.78
C LYS A 582 -16.94 -6.84 25.96
N ARG A 583 -15.89 -7.04 26.77
CA ARG A 583 -15.58 -6.18 27.93
C ARG A 583 -14.77 -4.95 27.54
N ILE A 584 -14.22 -4.90 26.31
CA ILE A 584 -13.52 -3.71 25.83
C ILE A 584 -14.57 -2.63 25.61
N ASN A 585 -14.60 -1.67 26.49
CA ASN A 585 -15.35 -0.46 26.30
C ASN A 585 -14.58 0.37 25.24
N LEU A 586 -14.92 0.15 23.94
CA LEU A 586 -14.36 0.89 22.83
C LEU A 586 -14.84 2.35 22.91
N GLN A 587 -14.28 3.09 23.85
CA GLN A 587 -14.56 4.52 23.94
C GLN A 587 -13.80 5.24 22.84
N PRO A 588 -14.49 6.07 22.03
CA PRO A 588 -13.82 6.97 21.10
C PRO A 588 -12.83 7.85 21.86
N GLY A 589 -11.59 7.90 21.40
CA GLY A 589 -10.58 8.73 22.03
C GLY A 589 -9.59 8.00 22.93
N GLN A 590 -9.60 6.67 22.94
CA GLN A 590 -8.67 5.88 23.75
C GLN A 590 -7.97 4.80 22.92
N ILE A 591 -6.74 4.45 23.31
CA ILE A 591 -6.11 3.19 22.90
C ILE A 591 -6.85 2.11 23.68
N SER A 592 -7.70 1.37 22.97
CA SER A 592 -8.73 0.55 23.62
C SER A 592 -8.20 -0.80 24.09
N ALA A 593 -7.20 -1.36 23.42
CA ALA A 593 -6.57 -2.61 23.81
C ALA A 593 -5.29 -2.93 23.03
N VAL A 594 -4.42 -3.74 23.61
CA VAL A 594 -3.38 -4.48 22.92
C VAL A 594 -3.72 -5.96 22.94
N CYS A 595 -3.82 -6.57 21.78
CA CYS A 595 -4.06 -8.00 21.61
C CYS A 595 -2.73 -8.73 21.49
N LEU A 596 -2.37 -9.51 22.52
CA LEU A 596 -1.24 -10.43 22.50
C LEU A 596 -1.65 -11.74 21.85
N TYR A 597 -0.87 -12.22 20.88
CA TYR A 597 -1.06 -13.54 20.27
C TYR A 597 0.25 -14.32 20.23
N ASP A 598 0.17 -15.62 20.42
CA ASP A 598 1.24 -16.57 20.17
C ASP A 598 1.44 -16.73 18.65
N GLY A 599 2.65 -16.80 18.19
CA GLY A 599 3.11 -16.66 16.80
C GLY A 599 2.43 -17.48 15.70
N LYS A 600 1.45 -18.36 16.00
CA LYS A 600 0.75 -19.19 15.02
C LYS A 600 -0.59 -18.56 14.60
N ASN A 601 -0.93 -18.67 13.30
CA ASN A 601 -2.21 -18.23 12.71
C ASN A 601 -2.56 -16.75 13.00
N ARG A 602 -1.57 -15.87 12.90
CA ARG A 602 -1.69 -14.43 13.23
C ARG A 602 -2.81 -13.74 12.45
N ASP A 603 -2.89 -13.97 11.15
CA ASP A 603 -3.87 -13.30 10.29
C ASP A 603 -5.30 -13.76 10.57
N GLU A 604 -5.51 -15.05 10.80
CA GLU A 604 -6.84 -15.59 11.14
C GLU A 604 -7.35 -15.03 12.47
N LYS A 605 -6.50 -14.93 13.49
CA LYS A 605 -6.85 -14.35 14.78
C LYS A 605 -7.18 -12.87 14.67
N ARG A 606 -6.43 -12.09 13.87
CA ARG A 606 -6.73 -10.69 13.58
C ARG A 606 -8.03 -10.53 12.81
N ALA A 607 -8.22 -11.33 11.77
CA ALA A 607 -9.44 -11.34 10.98
C ALA A 607 -10.68 -11.61 11.85
N ALA A 608 -10.61 -12.58 12.78
CA ALA A 608 -11.69 -12.88 13.70
C ALA A 608 -12.06 -11.70 14.61
N VAL A 609 -11.06 -10.95 15.11
CA VAL A 609 -11.28 -9.72 15.90
C VAL A 609 -11.92 -8.63 15.03
N ILE A 610 -11.44 -8.42 13.81
CA ILE A 610 -11.99 -7.43 12.88
C ILE A 610 -13.45 -7.76 12.53
N GLU A 611 -13.75 -9.03 12.23
CA GLU A 611 -15.13 -9.47 11.97
C GLU A 611 -16.05 -9.30 13.16
N PHE A 612 -15.57 -9.59 14.36
CA PHE A 612 -16.32 -9.36 15.59
C PHE A 612 -16.68 -7.88 15.76
N LEU A 613 -15.72 -6.98 15.57
CA LEU A 613 -15.95 -5.54 15.62
C LEU A 613 -16.93 -5.07 14.54
N LYS A 614 -16.83 -5.60 13.33
CA LYS A 614 -17.75 -5.31 12.22
C LYS A 614 -19.17 -5.79 12.53
N LYS A 615 -19.34 -6.99 13.10
CA LYS A 615 -20.64 -7.49 13.56
C LYS A 615 -21.25 -6.64 14.67
N SER A 616 -20.42 -5.94 15.44
CA SER A 616 -20.83 -4.95 16.45
C SER A 616 -21.15 -3.57 15.87
N GLY A 617 -21.21 -3.42 14.53
CA GLY A 617 -21.55 -2.18 13.84
C GLY A 617 -20.39 -1.18 13.72
N ARG A 618 -19.15 -1.56 14.08
CA ARG A 618 -17.99 -0.67 14.00
C ARG A 618 -17.34 -0.69 12.61
N LYS A 619 -16.90 0.48 12.15
CA LYS A 619 -16.18 0.66 10.90
C LYS A 619 -14.69 0.55 11.16
N VAL A 620 -14.10 -0.59 10.80
CA VAL A 620 -12.70 -0.94 11.13
C VAL A 620 -11.79 -0.64 9.95
N THR A 621 -10.72 0.12 10.18
CA THR A 621 -9.63 0.34 9.23
C THR A 621 -8.46 -0.56 9.58
N PHE A 622 -7.92 -1.26 8.60
CA PHE A 622 -6.75 -2.11 8.75
C PHE A 622 -5.71 -1.80 7.67
N ALA A 623 -4.45 -1.73 8.08
CA ALA A 623 -3.32 -1.51 7.19
C ALA A 623 -2.48 -2.77 7.07
N ALA A 624 -2.45 -3.36 5.89
CA ALA A 624 -1.67 -4.53 5.55
C ALA A 624 -0.31 -4.14 4.98
N VAL A 625 0.71 -4.93 5.28
CA VAL A 625 2.08 -4.75 4.78
C VAL A 625 2.49 -5.93 3.89
N SER A 626 1.95 -7.12 4.14
CA SER A 626 2.27 -8.37 3.44
C SER A 626 1.02 -9.19 3.10
N ASP A 627 1.16 -10.23 2.29
CA ASP A 627 0.04 -11.14 1.96
C ASP A 627 -0.38 -12.04 3.12
N GLU A 628 0.46 -12.16 4.14
CA GLU A 628 0.08 -12.79 5.40
C GLU A 628 -1.11 -12.07 6.06
N ASP A 629 -1.42 -10.85 5.63
CA ASP A 629 -2.50 -10.02 6.16
C ASP A 629 -3.79 -10.10 5.33
N LYS A 630 -3.90 -11.04 4.40
CA LYS A 630 -4.99 -11.12 3.41
C LYS A 630 -6.38 -11.25 4.04
N ASN A 631 -6.53 -12.14 5.03
CA ASN A 631 -7.82 -12.37 5.68
C ASN A 631 -8.23 -11.16 6.53
N SER A 632 -7.31 -10.57 7.26
CA SER A 632 -7.53 -9.35 8.04
C SER A 632 -7.95 -8.18 7.15
N LEU A 633 -7.28 -8.02 6.00
CA LEU A 633 -7.63 -6.98 5.04
C LEU A 633 -8.99 -7.22 4.39
N ALA A 634 -9.31 -8.47 4.03
CA ALA A 634 -10.62 -8.82 3.48
C ALA A 634 -11.77 -8.52 4.44
N ALA A 635 -11.58 -8.76 5.73
CA ALA A 635 -12.57 -8.52 6.78
C ALA A 635 -12.79 -7.02 7.07
N SER A 636 -11.80 -6.15 6.79
CA SER A 636 -11.83 -4.74 7.16
C SER A 636 -12.83 -3.91 6.34
N PHE A 637 -13.29 -2.78 6.91
CA PHE A 637 -14.17 -1.80 6.26
C PHE A 637 -13.39 -0.91 5.29
N LEU A 638 -12.23 -0.41 5.70
CA LEU A 638 -11.29 0.32 4.86
C LEU A 638 -9.98 -0.46 4.76
N LYS A 639 -9.59 -0.75 3.53
CA LYS A 639 -8.45 -1.59 3.18
C LYS A 639 -7.27 -0.71 2.78
N ILE A 640 -6.20 -0.77 3.58
CA ILE A 640 -4.99 0.01 3.33
C ILE A 640 -3.83 -0.93 3.07
N TYR A 641 -3.01 -0.60 2.09
CA TYR A 641 -1.72 -1.24 1.86
C TYR A 641 -0.59 -0.23 2.06
N VAL A 642 0.41 -0.62 2.83
CA VAL A 642 1.61 0.17 3.08
C VAL A 642 2.79 -0.51 2.39
N LYS A 643 3.49 0.22 1.54
CA LYS A 643 4.71 -0.27 0.92
C LYS A 643 5.83 -0.23 1.95
N ALA A 644 6.18 -1.39 2.52
CA ALA A 644 7.30 -1.48 3.45
C ALA A 644 8.62 -1.12 2.74
N ASN A 645 9.36 -0.17 3.28
CA ASN A 645 10.68 0.20 2.77
C ASN A 645 11.74 -0.90 2.95
N ARG A 646 11.43 -1.96 3.71
CA ARG A 646 12.35 -3.00 4.18
C ARG A 646 12.07 -4.41 3.70
N ALA A 647 10.95 -4.67 3.06
CA ALA A 647 10.67 -5.98 2.49
C ALA A 647 11.55 -6.20 1.25
N PHE A 648 12.80 -6.57 1.46
CA PHE A 648 13.58 -7.27 0.47
C PHE A 648 12.86 -8.59 0.18
N GLY A 649 12.38 -8.77 -1.03
CA GLY A 649 12.10 -10.08 -1.59
C GLY A 649 10.65 -10.43 -1.88
N MET A 650 9.62 -9.85 -1.27
CA MET A 650 8.25 -10.30 -1.53
C MET A 650 7.34 -9.19 -2.03
N ARG A 651 7.30 -8.99 -3.36
CA ARG A 651 6.31 -8.15 -4.04
C ARG A 651 5.03 -8.96 -4.20
N ARG A 652 4.12 -8.81 -3.28
CA ARG A 652 2.90 -9.62 -3.22
C ARG A 652 1.71 -8.86 -3.77
N LYS A 653 0.92 -9.59 -4.57
CA LYS A 653 -0.07 -9.09 -5.51
C LYS A 653 -1.47 -8.97 -4.93
N ASP A 654 -1.86 -9.92 -4.10
CA ASP A 654 -3.25 -10.07 -3.68
C ASP A 654 -3.68 -8.96 -2.73
N VAL A 655 -2.89 -8.67 -1.71
CA VAL A 655 -3.21 -7.64 -0.70
C VAL A 655 -3.20 -6.24 -1.31
N ARG A 656 -2.21 -5.94 -2.16
CA ARG A 656 -2.14 -4.64 -2.85
C ARG A 656 -3.32 -4.45 -3.82
N SER A 657 -3.76 -5.52 -4.48
CA SER A 657 -4.91 -5.45 -5.39
C SER A 657 -6.24 -5.26 -4.67
N MET A 658 -6.34 -5.71 -3.42
CA MET A 658 -7.53 -5.56 -2.58
C MET A 658 -7.61 -4.20 -1.88
N ALA A 659 -6.51 -3.45 -1.79
CA ALA A 659 -6.45 -2.21 -1.03
C ALA A 659 -7.23 -1.07 -1.71
N ASP A 660 -7.92 -0.27 -0.91
CA ASP A 660 -8.59 0.97 -1.32
C ASP A 660 -7.62 2.15 -1.36
N ILE A 661 -6.63 2.15 -0.45
CA ILE A 661 -5.57 3.17 -0.35
C ILE A 661 -4.21 2.48 -0.32
N ILE A 662 -3.25 3.05 -1.05
CA ILE A 662 -1.86 2.60 -1.04
C ILE A 662 -0.99 3.74 -0.55
N PHE A 663 -0.23 3.51 0.52
CA PHE A 663 0.81 4.41 1.00
C PHE A 663 2.17 3.95 0.48
N SER A 664 2.91 4.87 -0.14
CA SER A 664 4.31 4.65 -0.55
C SER A 664 5.30 5.20 0.48
N SER A 665 4.81 5.96 1.44
CA SER A 665 5.50 6.52 2.59
C SER A 665 4.98 5.90 3.89
N ASP A 666 5.51 6.34 5.02
CA ASP A 666 5.05 5.88 6.32
C ASP A 666 3.56 6.26 6.52
N ILE A 667 2.75 5.27 6.93
CA ILE A 667 1.33 5.46 7.23
C ILE A 667 1.13 6.38 8.45
N PHE A 668 2.13 6.46 9.32
CA PHE A 668 2.13 7.25 10.55
C PHE A 668 2.77 8.63 10.36
N ASP A 669 3.13 9.03 9.14
CA ASP A 669 3.61 10.38 8.83
C ASP A 669 2.60 11.43 9.31
N GLU A 670 3.07 12.47 10.00
CA GLU A 670 2.23 13.52 10.56
C GLU A 670 1.49 14.32 9.50
N GLU A 671 2.12 14.59 8.35
CA GLU A 671 1.57 15.44 7.29
C GLU A 671 0.77 14.66 6.24
N ASN A 672 1.18 13.43 5.93
CA ASN A 672 0.68 12.65 4.80
C ASN A 672 0.17 11.26 5.19
N GLY A 673 0.24 10.89 6.46
CA GLY A 673 -0.28 9.62 6.97
C GLY A 673 -1.81 9.57 7.01
N ILE A 674 -2.32 8.43 7.47
CA ILE A 674 -3.78 8.18 7.49
C ILE A 674 -4.54 9.16 8.39
N ASN A 675 -3.92 9.61 9.48
CA ASN A 675 -4.54 10.58 10.38
C ASN A 675 -4.71 11.93 9.69
N ALA A 676 -3.64 12.42 9.04
CA ALA A 676 -3.68 13.63 8.25
C ALA A 676 -4.71 13.55 7.11
N LEU A 677 -4.81 12.40 6.43
CA LEU A 677 -5.81 12.17 5.40
C LEU A 677 -7.24 12.28 5.97
N ALA A 678 -7.51 11.64 7.10
CA ALA A 678 -8.83 11.66 7.74
C ALA A 678 -9.20 13.07 8.23
N VAL A 679 -8.26 13.82 8.79
CA VAL A 679 -8.47 15.23 9.23
C VAL A 679 -8.69 16.14 8.03
N LYS A 680 -7.86 16.04 6.98
CA LYS A 680 -8.02 16.81 5.74
C LYS A 680 -9.40 16.54 5.10
N GLU A 681 -9.87 15.31 5.10
CA GLU A 681 -11.19 14.95 4.55
C GLU A 681 -12.33 15.49 5.39
N ARG A 682 -12.26 15.41 6.73
CA ARG A 682 -13.27 16.04 7.61
C ARG A 682 -13.34 17.55 7.41
N THR A 683 -12.17 18.20 7.31
CA THR A 683 -12.09 19.65 7.03
C THR A 683 -12.68 19.96 5.67
N PHE A 684 -12.38 19.18 4.64
CA PHE A 684 -12.95 19.30 3.31
C PHE A 684 -14.46 19.13 3.34
N SER A 685 -14.98 18.09 3.96
CA SER A 685 -16.42 17.86 4.10
C SER A 685 -17.12 19.01 4.84
N GLY A 686 -16.48 19.56 5.89
CA GLY A 686 -16.97 20.75 6.61
C GLY A 686 -17.06 21.99 5.69
N LYS A 687 -15.98 22.24 4.92
CA LYS A 687 -15.94 23.35 3.96
C LYS A 687 -17.00 23.20 2.85
N MET A 688 -17.17 21.99 2.31
CA MET A 688 -18.21 21.73 1.31
C MET A 688 -19.63 21.91 1.86
N LYS A 689 -19.88 21.59 3.14
CA LYS A 689 -21.14 21.93 3.81
C LYS A 689 -21.33 23.46 3.88
N SER A 690 -20.27 24.20 4.23
CA SER A 690 -20.32 25.67 4.27
C SER A 690 -20.60 26.27 2.89
N VAL A 691 -19.97 25.78 1.84
CA VAL A 691 -20.23 26.17 0.45
C VAL A 691 -21.69 25.91 0.09
N ARG A 692 -22.24 24.75 0.45
CA ARG A 692 -23.63 24.40 0.20
C ARG A 692 -24.59 25.37 0.93
N ILE A 693 -24.33 25.65 2.20
CA ILE A 693 -25.13 26.60 3.00
C ILE A 693 -25.06 28.01 2.37
N TYR A 694 -23.85 28.46 1.99
CA TYR A 694 -23.68 29.73 1.31
C TYR A 694 -24.50 29.81 0.04
N LEU A 695 -24.45 28.80 -0.83
CA LEU A 695 -25.24 28.77 -2.07
C LEU A 695 -26.77 28.79 -1.81
N MET A 696 -27.24 28.10 -0.77
CA MET A 696 -28.62 28.12 -0.36
C MET A 696 -29.06 29.51 0.12
N ILE A 697 -28.21 30.16 0.95
CA ILE A 697 -28.48 31.54 1.43
C ILE A 697 -28.42 32.50 0.26
N SER A 698 -27.44 32.40 -0.63
CA SER A 698 -27.34 33.23 -1.83
C SER A 698 -28.60 33.15 -2.69
N GLN A 699 -29.16 31.96 -2.88
CA GLN A 699 -30.41 31.77 -3.61
C GLN A 699 -31.61 32.32 -2.87
N ALA A 700 -31.69 32.12 -1.56
CA ALA A 700 -32.78 32.71 -0.76
C ALA A 700 -32.77 34.26 -0.82
N VAL A 701 -31.59 34.87 -0.72
CA VAL A 701 -31.45 36.35 -0.90
C VAL A 701 -31.91 36.78 -2.28
N ARG A 702 -31.58 36.01 -3.33
CA ARG A 702 -32.07 36.29 -4.69
C ARG A 702 -33.60 36.15 -4.83
N CYS A 703 -34.18 35.14 -4.16
CA CYS A 703 -35.67 35.02 -4.12
C CYS A 703 -36.30 36.26 -3.49
N VAL A 704 -35.77 36.71 -2.34
CA VAL A 704 -36.27 37.90 -1.65
C VAL A 704 -36.08 39.15 -2.52
N PHE A 705 -34.90 39.29 -3.14
CA PHE A 705 -34.63 40.42 -4.03
C PHE A 705 -35.55 40.42 -5.27
N LEU A 706 -35.78 39.26 -5.89
CA LEU A 706 -36.72 39.13 -7.00
C LEU A 706 -38.12 39.57 -6.59
N LEU A 707 -38.57 39.17 -5.41
CA LEU A 707 -39.87 39.61 -4.87
C LEU A 707 -39.92 41.11 -4.58
N SER A 708 -38.84 41.71 -4.09
CA SER A 708 -38.77 43.18 -3.81
C SER A 708 -38.74 44.03 -5.07
N VAL A 709 -38.13 43.51 -6.13
CA VAL A 709 -38.02 44.20 -7.44
C VAL A 709 -39.20 43.89 -8.34
N PHE A 710 -40.13 43.06 -7.87
CA PHE A 710 -41.37 42.69 -8.55
C PHE A 710 -42.10 43.88 -9.18
N PHE A 711 -42.06 45.03 -8.51
CA PHE A 711 -42.80 46.26 -8.95
C PHE A 711 -41.97 47.20 -9.84
N ALA A 712 -40.66 47.00 -10.01
CA ALA A 712 -39.82 47.98 -10.66
C ALA A 712 -39.54 47.74 -12.15
N ALA A 713 -38.90 46.67 -12.55
CA ALA A 713 -38.60 46.32 -13.94
C ALA A 713 -38.03 44.88 -14.08
N PRO A 714 -38.83 43.89 -14.40
CA PRO A 714 -38.39 42.49 -14.39
C PRO A 714 -37.26 42.14 -15.42
N ALA A 715 -37.21 42.82 -16.57
CA ALA A 715 -36.22 42.55 -17.60
C ALA A 715 -34.84 43.14 -17.34
N LEU A 716 -34.77 44.26 -16.58
CA LEU A 716 -33.49 44.98 -16.35
C LEU A 716 -32.52 44.18 -15.49
N TYR A 717 -33.04 43.31 -14.66
CA TYR A 717 -32.26 42.54 -13.66
C TYR A 717 -31.76 41.17 -14.17
N PHE A 718 -32.11 40.76 -15.38
CA PHE A 718 -31.64 39.55 -16.02
C PHE A 718 -30.12 39.37 -15.95
N TRP A 719 -29.38 40.40 -16.35
CA TRP A 719 -27.91 40.41 -16.38
C TRP A 719 -27.30 40.33 -14.99
N ILE A 720 -27.89 41.02 -14.03
CA ILE A 720 -27.44 41.05 -12.65
C ILE A 720 -27.53 39.65 -12.02
N TYR A 721 -28.65 38.98 -12.20
CA TYR A 721 -28.88 37.64 -11.68
C TYR A 721 -27.95 36.61 -12.29
N LEU A 722 -27.76 36.67 -13.61
CA LEU A 722 -26.95 35.71 -14.33
C LEU A 722 -25.47 35.86 -13.96
N ILE A 723 -24.96 37.09 -13.97
CA ILE A 723 -23.57 37.39 -13.63
C ILE A 723 -23.31 37.09 -12.16
N TRP A 724 -24.16 37.56 -11.26
CA TRP A 724 -24.02 37.27 -9.83
C TRP A 724 -24.07 35.75 -9.57
N GLY A 725 -25.05 35.08 -10.16
CA GLY A 725 -25.23 33.66 -9.90
C GLY A 725 -24.06 32.77 -10.30
N ILE A 726 -23.43 33.09 -11.39
CA ILE A 726 -22.40 32.21 -11.93
C ILE A 726 -20.98 32.67 -11.54
N VAL A 727 -20.71 33.96 -11.70
CA VAL A 727 -19.36 34.50 -11.46
C VAL A 727 -19.10 34.66 -9.96
N ALA A 728 -19.98 35.40 -9.26
CA ALA A 728 -19.79 35.69 -7.84
C ALA A 728 -19.87 34.41 -6.99
N ASP A 729 -20.89 33.57 -7.22
CA ASP A 729 -21.01 32.31 -6.45
C ASP A 729 -19.89 31.33 -6.72
N THR A 730 -19.36 31.27 -7.96
CA THR A 730 -18.22 30.41 -8.28
C THR A 730 -16.96 30.90 -7.58
N LEU A 731 -16.66 32.21 -7.63
CA LEU A 731 -15.50 32.80 -6.98
C LEU A 731 -15.55 32.62 -5.46
N VAL A 732 -16.67 32.98 -4.83
CA VAL A 732 -16.82 32.83 -3.38
C VAL A 732 -16.79 31.37 -2.96
N SER A 733 -17.46 30.48 -3.68
CA SER A 733 -17.44 29.04 -3.38
C SER A 733 -16.05 28.44 -3.53
N LEU A 734 -15.26 28.85 -4.54
CA LEU A 734 -13.86 28.42 -4.70
C LEU A 734 -12.97 28.93 -3.57
N THR A 735 -13.11 30.18 -3.16
CA THR A 735 -12.33 30.72 -2.03
C THR A 735 -12.65 30.04 -0.72
N MET A 736 -13.91 29.71 -0.47
CA MET A 736 -14.34 28.96 0.72
C MET A 736 -13.84 27.50 0.72
N ALA A 737 -13.81 26.85 -0.44
CA ALA A 737 -13.45 25.44 -0.59
C ALA A 737 -11.93 25.21 -0.58
N VAL A 738 -11.14 26.15 -1.11
CA VAL A 738 -9.68 26.02 -1.18
C VAL A 738 -9.11 26.23 0.23
N PRO A 739 -8.29 25.31 0.74
CA PRO A 739 -7.61 25.52 2.02
C PRO A 739 -6.62 26.69 1.85
N VAL A 740 -6.77 27.71 2.69
CA VAL A 740 -5.73 28.71 2.89
C VAL A 740 -4.51 27.93 3.39
N LYS A 741 -3.33 28.13 2.79
CA LYS A 741 -2.09 27.61 3.36
C LYS A 741 -2.01 28.16 4.79
N GLU A 742 -2.19 27.32 5.79
CA GLU A 742 -1.76 27.67 7.14
C GLU A 742 -0.26 27.95 7.03
N LYS A 743 0.12 29.20 7.24
CA LYS A 743 1.51 29.55 7.49
C LYS A 743 1.89 28.82 8.77
N GLY A 744 2.68 27.73 8.62
CA GLY A 744 3.29 27.01 9.73
C GLY A 744 4.27 27.91 10.47
#